data_c3518beb62f06f07aef15be9c26d7b9d
#
_entry.id   c3518beb62f06f07aef15be9c26d7b9d
#
_cell.length_a   1.000
_cell.length_b   1.000
_cell.length_c   1.000
_cell.angle_alpha   90.00
_cell.angle_beta   90.00
_cell.angle_gamma   90.00
#
_symmetry.space_group_name_H-M   'P 1'
#
loop_
_entity.id
_entity.type
_entity.pdbx_description
1 polymer ?
#
loop_
_entity_poly.entity_id
_entity_poly.type
_entity_poly.pdbx_seq_one_letter_code
_entity_poly.pdbx_strand_id
1 'polypeptide(L)'
;MDEEILEEEREKLKEILKKIDSQEHEIESYISEKSMNFKLENMAEANVVGAQVKKLDDIKKIKSKPYFARMDFEEEGKNPEAFYIGKISLLDSKTAYPIIVDWRAPIANLYYEGKLGKASYEALGEQIEGEIKLKRQYIIEKQKLLKYVDINVTGNDELLDSALEEKADDRLKNIVATIQDEQNKIIRAGMDKPLIVQGVAGSGKTTIALHRIAYLIYNYEKQFKPDEFMIIAPTRFFLNYISNILPDLGVDDVKQCTFEDFAYDIIGKKLKISDSNEKLVIIVNKEFNEINGSNVDVMIKEAKFKSSLDFKKIIDEYLIDIENNFIPKEDFCFNNYTIMKKNDIDYLFKHTYKMYNFSNRLSEIEKSMISELNKKSEKIIEEIRAERSEKIKNLTGKERADLYDEYDKIIKLLEKGQKKLVKQYLDKIPKLDCVKYYKDFIDNYLQNTTQVMEYLKKNTSYNLSKNEISFEDLAPLMYIQIKIFGIKEKCKVKHVVIDEAQDYGEFQFDVLKNIINSNSMTILGDIAQGVHYYRGIENWKRFIDVEFKGVKHTYTTLSKTYRTTKEIMNVANNVINKLPEYEKEFIVLGDPVIDRKNSIYMQKCNSVKNEKSEKSKNSEKSEKGIVDTINSRINKHIEEGYKSIAIIAKDMKECESIEKQLSKLRNDVKLIKGKDSEYNAGISIVPSYLAKGLEFDCVIISNANKHKYTNSSLDIKLLYVTITRAMSKLDILYDGELSEILGTEQKISD
;
A
#
# COMPACT_ATOMS: atom_id res chain seq x y z
N MET A 1 18.97 -16.02 36.39
CA MET A 1 19.46 -14.66 36.04
C MET A 1 20.55 -14.34 37.08
N ASP A 2 21.75 -14.02 36.62
CA ASP A 2 22.85 -13.70 37.48
C ASP A 2 22.67 -12.27 38.02
N GLU A 3 22.62 -12.12 39.34
CA GLU A 3 22.35 -10.83 39.99
C GLU A 3 23.52 -9.84 39.82
N GLU A 4 24.74 -10.36 39.75
CA GLU A 4 25.95 -9.54 39.54
C GLU A 4 25.94 -8.91 38.12
N ILE A 5 25.67 -9.70 37.10
CA ILE A 5 25.54 -9.23 35.71
C ILE A 5 24.37 -8.23 35.57
N LEU A 6 23.25 -8.48 36.24
CA LEU A 6 22.10 -7.57 36.19
C LEU A 6 22.45 -6.18 36.78
N GLU A 7 23.23 -6.14 37.86
CA GLU A 7 23.62 -4.87 38.44
C GLU A 7 24.67 -4.14 37.59
N GLU A 8 25.63 -4.84 36.99
CA GLU A 8 26.54 -4.27 36.00
C GLU A 8 25.80 -3.59 34.83
N GLU A 9 24.80 -4.27 34.27
CA GLU A 9 24.00 -3.73 33.15
C GLU A 9 23.09 -2.58 33.60
N ARG A 10 22.63 -2.56 34.85
CA ARG A 10 21.93 -1.41 35.45
C ARG A 10 22.84 -0.19 35.59
N GLU A 11 24.06 -0.37 36.03
CA GLU A 11 25.04 0.74 36.12
C GLU A 11 25.37 1.26 34.72
N LYS A 12 25.51 0.37 33.72
CA LYS A 12 25.72 0.78 32.32
C LYS A 12 24.55 1.57 31.76
N LEU A 13 23.31 1.15 32.04
CA LEU A 13 22.13 1.90 31.67
C LEU A 13 22.13 3.31 32.31
N LYS A 14 22.49 3.43 33.58
CA LYS A 14 22.61 4.73 34.26
C LYS A 14 23.68 5.63 33.60
N GLU A 15 24.82 5.06 33.20
CA GLU A 15 25.86 5.79 32.47
C GLU A 15 25.31 6.34 31.13
N ILE A 16 24.64 5.50 30.36
CA ILE A 16 24.04 5.89 29.05
C ILE A 16 22.99 6.98 29.27
N LEU A 17 22.10 6.83 30.25
CA LEU A 17 21.06 7.83 30.56
C LEU A 17 21.68 9.18 30.95
N LYS A 18 22.77 9.21 31.72
CA LYS A 18 23.51 10.46 32.04
C LYS A 18 24.06 11.15 30.79
N LYS A 19 24.55 10.37 29.81
CA LYS A 19 25.05 10.92 28.56
C LYS A 19 23.88 11.46 27.69
N ILE A 20 22.74 10.79 27.71
CA ILE A 20 21.50 11.26 27.08
C ILE A 20 21.07 12.60 27.70
N ASP A 21 20.99 12.69 29.02
CA ASP A 21 20.62 13.92 29.74
C ASP A 21 21.59 15.08 29.43
N SER A 22 22.89 14.80 29.37
CA SER A 22 23.88 15.82 29.00
C SER A 22 23.66 16.36 27.58
N GLN A 23 23.45 15.47 26.63
CA GLN A 23 23.19 15.89 25.24
C GLN A 23 21.84 16.61 25.06
N GLU A 24 20.80 16.18 25.79
CA GLU A 24 19.51 16.87 25.83
C GLU A 24 19.71 18.34 26.28
N HIS A 25 20.43 18.55 27.39
CA HIS A 25 20.73 19.89 27.90
C HIS A 25 21.58 20.73 26.94
N GLU A 26 22.61 20.13 26.33
CA GLU A 26 23.47 20.82 25.36
C GLU A 26 22.66 21.34 24.17
N ILE A 27 21.76 20.49 23.64
CA ILE A 27 20.92 20.85 22.48
C ILE A 27 19.86 21.88 22.87
N GLU A 28 19.19 21.72 24.02
CA GLU A 28 18.19 22.70 24.50
C GLU A 28 18.85 24.09 24.73
N SER A 29 20.06 24.13 25.30
CA SER A 29 20.82 25.37 25.47
C SER A 29 21.16 26.01 24.12
N TYR A 30 21.63 25.21 23.17
CA TYR A 30 21.91 25.68 21.79
C TYR A 30 20.69 26.25 21.08
N ILE A 31 19.57 25.56 21.14
CA ILE A 31 18.30 26.01 20.54
C ILE A 31 17.84 27.31 21.20
N SER A 32 17.90 27.41 22.52
CA SER A 32 17.52 28.62 23.28
C SER A 32 18.40 29.82 22.93
N GLU A 33 19.70 29.66 22.87
CA GLU A 33 20.66 30.72 22.50
C GLU A 33 20.41 31.22 21.07
N LYS A 34 20.20 30.30 20.12
CA LYS A 34 19.96 30.64 18.71
C LYS A 34 18.59 31.24 18.48
N SER A 35 17.55 30.78 19.21
CA SER A 35 16.20 31.33 19.09
C SER A 35 16.10 32.76 19.61
N MET A 36 16.89 33.15 20.63
CA MET A 36 16.95 34.53 21.12
C MET A 36 17.65 35.49 20.15
N ASN A 37 18.53 34.99 19.29
CA ASN A 37 19.31 35.78 18.35
C ASN A 37 18.81 35.66 16.88
N PHE A 38 17.61 35.10 16.65
CA PHE A 38 17.09 34.76 15.34
C PHE A 38 16.79 36.00 14.51
N LYS A 39 17.61 36.26 13.46
CA LYS A 39 17.28 37.18 12.39
C LYS A 39 16.74 36.38 11.19
N LEU A 40 15.53 36.70 10.74
CA LEU A 40 14.77 36.02 9.67
C LEU A 40 15.51 35.88 8.30
N GLU A 41 16.73 36.39 8.16
CA GLU A 41 17.46 36.47 6.89
C GLU A 41 18.41 35.30 6.63
N ASN A 42 18.64 34.39 7.60
CA ASN A 42 19.63 33.32 7.44
C ASN A 42 18.99 31.92 7.38
N MET A 43 18.64 31.52 6.17
CA MET A 43 18.03 30.20 5.87
C MET A 43 18.94 29.02 6.28
N ALA A 44 20.24 29.18 6.26
CA ALA A 44 21.19 28.14 6.66
C ALA A 44 21.15 27.91 8.18
N GLU A 45 21.07 28.97 9.00
CA GLU A 45 20.91 28.85 10.46
C GLU A 45 19.57 28.23 10.83
N ALA A 46 18.48 28.58 10.12
CA ALA A 46 17.17 27.99 10.33
C ALA A 46 17.19 26.46 10.10
N ASN A 47 17.87 26.00 9.07
CA ASN A 47 18.03 24.57 8.78
C ASN A 47 18.85 23.84 9.88
N VAL A 48 19.90 24.46 10.39
CA VAL A 48 20.70 23.88 11.48
C VAL A 48 19.89 23.80 12.78
N VAL A 49 19.16 24.86 13.14
CA VAL A 49 18.28 24.83 14.31
C VAL A 49 17.18 23.78 14.14
N GLY A 50 16.58 23.68 12.95
CA GLY A 50 15.60 22.65 12.65
C GLY A 50 16.14 21.23 12.82
N ALA A 51 17.37 20.97 12.37
CA ALA A 51 18.05 19.68 12.58
C ALA A 51 18.29 19.40 14.07
N GLN A 52 18.65 20.42 14.86
CA GLN A 52 18.84 20.26 16.32
C GLN A 52 17.53 20.01 17.05
N VAL A 53 16.41 20.66 16.63
CA VAL A 53 15.08 20.38 17.18
C VAL A 53 14.69 18.91 16.92
N LYS A 54 14.90 18.42 15.69
CA LYS A 54 14.64 17.01 15.38
C LYS A 54 15.49 16.07 16.22
N LYS A 55 16.78 16.36 16.36
CA LYS A 55 17.68 15.57 17.22
C LYS A 55 17.24 15.56 18.68
N LEU A 56 16.73 16.69 19.20
CA LEU A 56 16.18 16.78 20.56
C LEU A 56 14.95 15.87 20.72
N ASP A 57 14.04 15.90 19.78
CA ASP A 57 12.86 15.04 19.79
C ASP A 57 13.25 13.55 19.76
N ASP A 58 14.23 13.18 18.94
CA ASP A 58 14.75 11.81 18.86
C ASP A 58 15.37 11.38 20.18
N ILE A 59 16.18 12.23 20.83
CA ILE A 59 16.75 11.97 22.14
C ILE A 59 15.66 11.78 23.21
N LYS A 60 14.63 12.62 23.22
CA LYS A 60 13.49 12.48 24.14
C LYS A 60 12.72 11.18 23.94
N LYS A 61 12.54 10.74 22.70
CA LYS A 61 11.88 9.46 22.37
C LYS A 61 12.65 8.25 22.90
N ILE A 62 13.98 8.22 22.75
CA ILE A 62 14.80 7.07 23.20
C ILE A 62 15.04 7.03 24.70
N LYS A 63 14.87 8.14 25.41
CA LYS A 63 15.20 8.26 26.85
C LYS A 63 14.48 7.22 27.74
N SER A 64 13.27 6.81 27.40
CA SER A 64 12.49 5.81 28.16
C SER A 64 13.02 4.39 27.97
N LYS A 65 13.55 4.07 26.77
CA LYS A 65 14.08 2.76 26.36
C LYS A 65 15.21 2.98 25.34
N PRO A 66 16.43 3.31 25.82
CA PRO A 66 17.50 3.76 24.93
C PRO A 66 18.05 2.67 24.01
N TYR A 67 18.07 1.44 24.44
CA TYR A 67 18.47 0.28 23.65
C TYR A 67 17.67 -0.95 24.05
N PHE A 68 17.68 -1.98 23.23
CA PHE A 68 16.97 -3.24 23.46
C PHE A 68 17.88 -4.46 23.40
N ALA A 69 19.12 -4.29 22.89
CA ALA A 69 20.08 -5.38 22.79
C ALA A 69 21.51 -4.91 22.95
N ARG A 70 22.39 -5.86 23.28
CA ARG A 70 23.85 -5.73 23.24
C ARG A 70 24.40 -6.90 22.43
N MET A 71 25.41 -6.61 21.64
CA MET A 71 26.22 -7.58 20.92
C MET A 71 27.69 -7.27 21.17
N ASP A 72 28.47 -8.26 21.62
CA ASP A 72 29.91 -8.14 21.70
C ASP A 72 30.52 -8.80 20.47
N PHE A 73 31.24 -8.03 19.68
CA PHE A 73 31.86 -8.46 18.43
C PHE A 73 33.38 -8.21 18.50
N GLU A 74 34.15 -9.22 18.19
CA GLU A 74 35.60 -9.18 18.08
C GLU A 74 36.00 -9.22 16.59
N GLU A 75 36.34 -8.05 16.05
CA GLU A 75 36.85 -7.94 14.68
C GLU A 75 38.26 -8.60 14.64
N GLU A 76 38.59 -9.26 13.54
CA GLU A 76 39.86 -9.97 13.39
C GLU A 76 41.04 -9.05 13.64
N GLY A 77 41.85 -9.39 14.66
CA GLY A 77 43.02 -8.62 15.09
C GLY A 77 42.75 -7.43 16.02
N LYS A 78 41.48 -7.27 16.51
CA LYS A 78 41.10 -6.26 17.50
C LYS A 78 40.58 -6.89 18.80
N ASN A 79 40.43 -6.08 19.84
CA ASN A 79 39.77 -6.51 21.08
C ASN A 79 38.25 -6.57 20.92
N PRO A 80 37.54 -7.44 21.68
CA PRO A 80 36.08 -7.45 21.69
C PRO A 80 35.49 -6.10 22.07
N GLU A 81 34.46 -5.69 21.35
CA GLU A 81 33.76 -4.44 21.51
C GLU A 81 32.28 -4.65 21.72
N ALA A 82 31.70 -3.92 22.70
CA ALA A 82 30.27 -4.04 23.03
C ALA A 82 29.44 -2.99 22.28
N PHE A 83 28.48 -3.43 21.46
CA PHE A 83 27.57 -2.60 20.71
C PHE A 83 26.17 -2.67 21.33
N TYR A 84 25.69 -1.54 21.86
CA TYR A 84 24.31 -1.40 22.34
C TYR A 84 23.40 -0.99 21.17
N ILE A 85 22.40 -1.79 20.85
CA ILE A 85 21.55 -1.61 19.68
C ILE A 85 20.22 -1.00 20.11
N GLY A 86 19.86 0.13 19.52
CA GLY A 86 18.65 0.88 19.79
C GLY A 86 17.87 1.23 18.53
N LYS A 87 16.75 1.93 18.71
CA LYS A 87 15.91 2.40 17.58
C LYS A 87 16.55 3.56 16.82
N ILE A 88 17.37 4.35 17.47
CA ILE A 88 18.02 5.55 16.93
C ILE A 88 19.48 5.55 17.44
N SER A 89 20.39 6.03 16.59
CA SER A 89 21.81 6.16 16.91
C SER A 89 22.05 7.30 17.91
N LEU A 90 22.91 7.06 18.90
CA LEU A 90 23.43 8.09 19.80
C LEU A 90 24.94 8.08 19.73
N LEU A 91 25.56 9.20 19.35
CA LEU A 91 26.99 9.37 19.31
C LEU A 91 27.45 10.17 20.53
N ASP A 92 28.61 9.86 21.05
CA ASP A 92 29.29 10.68 22.09
C ASP A 92 29.66 12.03 21.48
N SER A 93 29.28 13.13 22.13
CA SER A 93 29.48 14.50 21.62
C SER A 93 30.95 14.90 21.46
N LYS A 94 31.87 14.25 22.19
CA LYS A 94 33.29 14.57 22.18
C LYS A 94 34.13 13.69 21.26
N THR A 95 33.80 12.39 21.23
CA THR A 95 34.60 11.39 20.50
C THR A 95 33.96 10.97 19.18
N ALA A 96 32.70 11.35 18.94
CA ALA A 96 31.86 10.87 17.84
C ALA A 96 31.69 9.33 17.81
N TYR A 97 32.07 8.66 18.91
CA TYR A 97 31.92 7.21 19.01
C TYR A 97 30.46 6.81 19.30
N PRO A 98 29.92 5.73 18.69
CA PRO A 98 28.54 5.33 18.91
C PRO A 98 28.35 4.78 20.35
N ILE A 99 27.52 5.48 21.14
CA ILE A 99 27.04 5.01 22.44
C ILE A 99 25.92 4.00 22.24
N ILE A 100 25.01 4.29 21.26
CA ILE A 100 23.94 3.44 20.82
C ILE A 100 24.02 3.35 19.30
N VAL A 101 23.99 2.14 18.79
CA VAL A 101 23.99 1.83 17.35
C VAL A 101 22.55 1.70 16.88
N ASP A 102 22.22 2.36 15.78
CA ASP A 102 20.92 2.19 15.13
C ASP A 102 20.75 0.76 14.61
N TRP A 103 19.60 0.16 14.83
CA TRP A 103 19.28 -1.20 14.37
C TRP A 103 19.42 -1.37 12.85
N ARG A 104 19.31 -0.28 12.08
CA ARG A 104 19.45 -0.26 10.61
C ARG A 104 20.92 -0.28 10.16
N ALA A 105 21.85 0.05 11.04
CA ALA A 105 23.28 0.09 10.71
C ALA A 105 23.80 -1.29 10.24
N PRO A 106 24.82 -1.33 9.37
CA PRO A 106 25.39 -2.57 8.85
C PRO A 106 25.79 -3.57 9.95
N ILE A 107 26.51 -3.11 10.98
CA ILE A 107 26.96 -3.99 12.08
C ILE A 107 25.81 -4.57 12.90
N ALA A 108 24.67 -3.85 13.01
CA ALA A 108 23.50 -4.37 13.69
C ALA A 108 22.85 -5.58 12.97
N ASN A 109 23.18 -5.80 11.69
CA ASN A 109 22.75 -7.00 10.96
C ASN A 109 23.22 -8.28 11.64
N LEU A 110 24.42 -8.28 12.21
CA LEU A 110 25.00 -9.44 12.91
C LEU A 110 24.14 -9.87 14.12
N TYR A 111 23.48 -8.92 14.77
CA TYR A 111 22.56 -9.24 15.86
C TYR A 111 21.37 -10.08 15.38
N TYR A 112 20.83 -9.81 14.20
CA TYR A 112 19.65 -10.51 13.65
C TYR A 112 20.00 -11.83 12.97
N GLU A 113 21.03 -11.85 12.11
CA GLU A 113 21.39 -13.00 11.29
C GLU A 113 22.49 -13.86 11.93
N GLY A 114 23.39 -13.23 12.69
CA GLY A 114 24.55 -13.90 13.26
C GLY A 114 24.21 -14.90 14.36
N LYS A 115 24.83 -16.08 14.31
CA LYS A 115 24.94 -16.99 15.45
C LYS A 115 26.19 -16.63 16.24
N LEU A 116 26.27 -17.04 17.50
CA LEU A 116 27.54 -16.94 18.24
C LEU A 116 28.66 -17.63 17.48
N GLY A 117 29.85 -17.03 17.44
CA GLY A 117 31.01 -17.48 16.67
C GLY A 117 31.29 -16.60 15.44
N LYS A 118 31.95 -17.18 14.45
CA LYS A 118 32.39 -16.44 13.24
C LYS A 118 31.24 -15.79 12.49
N ALA A 119 31.40 -14.51 12.19
CA ALA A 119 30.44 -13.71 11.47
C ALA A 119 31.12 -12.60 10.68
N SER A 120 30.46 -12.08 9.64
CA SER A 120 30.98 -10.94 8.87
C SER A 120 29.83 -10.02 8.44
N TYR A 121 30.15 -8.74 8.23
CA TYR A 121 29.22 -7.76 7.70
C TYR A 121 29.92 -6.83 6.70
N GLU A 122 29.14 -6.24 5.81
CA GLU A 122 29.64 -5.30 4.81
C GLU A 122 29.40 -3.86 5.28
N ALA A 123 30.46 -3.04 5.33
CA ALA A 123 30.35 -1.61 5.61
C ALA A 123 31.28 -0.83 4.69
N LEU A 124 30.77 0.25 4.08
CA LEU A 124 31.53 1.14 3.17
C LEU A 124 32.20 0.41 1.98
N GLY A 125 31.65 -0.73 1.57
CA GLY A 125 32.19 -1.55 0.47
C GLY A 125 33.31 -2.52 0.90
N GLU A 126 33.62 -2.62 2.18
CA GLU A 126 34.57 -3.58 2.76
C GLU A 126 33.83 -4.64 3.56
N GLN A 127 34.31 -5.88 3.48
CA GLN A 127 33.81 -6.98 4.30
C GLN A 127 34.61 -7.07 5.58
N ILE A 128 33.96 -6.91 6.71
CA ILE A 128 34.59 -6.96 8.04
C ILE A 128 34.28 -8.32 8.65
N GLU A 129 35.32 -9.10 8.90
CA GLU A 129 35.24 -10.43 9.51
C GLU A 129 35.56 -10.39 11.00
N GLY A 130 34.97 -11.30 11.78
CA GLY A 130 35.19 -11.38 13.20
C GLY A 130 34.38 -12.47 13.87
N GLU A 131 34.19 -12.35 15.17
CA GLU A 131 33.47 -13.32 15.99
C GLU A 131 32.49 -12.65 16.95
N ILE A 132 31.24 -13.12 16.96
CA ILE A 132 30.23 -12.69 17.95
C ILE A 132 30.43 -13.50 19.22
N LYS A 133 30.78 -12.79 20.31
CA LYS A 133 31.06 -13.38 21.65
C LYS A 133 29.84 -13.42 22.53
N LEU A 134 28.97 -12.41 22.42
CA LEU A 134 27.75 -12.28 23.22
C LEU A 134 26.62 -11.68 22.39
N LYS A 135 25.40 -12.19 22.58
CA LYS A 135 24.15 -11.55 22.19
C LYS A 135 23.24 -11.53 23.40
N ARG A 136 22.85 -10.32 23.83
CA ARG A 136 22.04 -10.11 25.03
C ARG A 136 20.88 -9.20 24.70
N GLN A 137 19.68 -9.58 25.13
CA GLN A 137 18.47 -8.78 25.02
C GLN A 137 18.09 -8.18 26.35
N TYR A 138 17.41 -7.00 26.31
CA TYR A 138 17.01 -6.27 27.51
C TYR A 138 15.53 -5.92 27.49
N ILE A 139 14.88 -6.07 28.64
CA ILE A 139 13.58 -5.48 28.94
C ILE A 139 13.83 -4.23 29.78
N ILE A 140 13.71 -3.04 29.14
CA ILE A 140 13.84 -1.73 29.76
C ILE A 140 12.49 -1.03 29.67
N GLU A 141 11.96 -0.60 30.82
CA GLU A 141 10.74 0.19 30.91
C GLU A 141 10.96 1.40 31.80
N LYS A 142 10.51 2.57 31.32
CA LYS A 142 10.62 3.84 32.07
C LYS A 142 12.00 4.03 32.69
N GLN A 143 13.07 3.82 31.91
CA GLN A 143 14.47 3.96 32.29
C GLN A 143 14.98 2.92 33.33
N LYS A 144 14.21 1.84 33.55
CA LYS A 144 14.64 0.77 34.48
C LYS A 144 14.84 -0.54 33.72
N LEU A 145 15.99 -1.16 33.91
CA LEU A 145 16.28 -2.50 33.44
C LEU A 145 15.55 -3.53 34.33
N LEU A 146 14.55 -4.20 33.76
CA LEU A 146 13.75 -5.21 34.46
C LEU A 146 14.37 -6.60 34.33
N LYS A 147 14.83 -6.96 33.13
CA LYS A 147 15.34 -8.30 32.81
C LYS A 147 16.37 -8.22 31.68
N TYR A 148 17.33 -9.12 31.68
CA TYR A 148 18.13 -9.44 30.49
C TYR A 148 18.06 -10.94 30.16
N VAL A 149 18.30 -11.27 28.87
CA VAL A 149 18.34 -12.66 28.37
C VAL A 149 19.52 -12.79 27.42
N ASP A 150 20.38 -13.78 27.66
CA ASP A 150 21.47 -14.12 26.74
C ASP A 150 20.96 -15.09 25.69
N ILE A 151 21.08 -14.73 24.40
CA ILE A 151 20.65 -15.55 23.27
C ILE A 151 21.73 -16.58 23.00
N ASN A 152 21.50 -17.81 23.44
CA ASN A 152 22.35 -18.96 23.18
C ASN A 152 21.90 -19.71 21.92
N VAL A 153 22.72 -20.66 21.43
CA VAL A 153 22.53 -21.48 20.23
C VAL A 153 21.20 -22.30 20.22
N THR A 154 20.48 -22.37 21.33
CA THR A 154 19.32 -23.26 21.55
C THR A 154 17.94 -22.58 21.34
N GLY A 155 17.88 -21.43 20.71
CA GLY A 155 16.65 -20.97 20.05
C GLY A 155 15.41 -20.63 20.88
N ASN A 156 15.47 -20.53 22.21
CA ASN A 156 14.36 -20.02 23.01
C ASN A 156 14.47 -18.50 23.10
N ASP A 157 13.66 -17.81 22.32
CA ASP A 157 13.53 -16.35 22.36
C ASP A 157 12.48 -15.98 23.42
N GLU A 158 12.92 -15.95 24.72
CA GLU A 158 12.02 -15.60 25.85
C GLU A 158 11.43 -14.19 25.71
N LEU A 159 12.10 -13.29 24.95
CA LEU A 159 11.53 -11.98 24.65
C LEU A 159 10.44 -12.07 23.57
N LEU A 160 10.61 -12.95 22.59
CA LEU A 160 9.55 -13.20 21.62
C LEU A 160 8.32 -13.73 22.34
N ASP A 161 8.48 -14.68 23.27
CA ASP A 161 7.37 -15.20 24.07
C ASP A 161 6.71 -14.10 24.92
N SER A 162 7.52 -13.26 25.59
CA SER A 162 7.02 -12.10 26.35
C SER A 162 6.32 -11.06 25.45
N ALA A 163 6.87 -10.75 24.28
CA ALA A 163 6.28 -9.83 23.32
C ALA A 163 4.97 -10.42 22.71
N LEU A 164 4.89 -11.74 22.58
CA LEU A 164 3.68 -12.42 22.11
C LEU A 164 2.56 -12.45 23.18
N GLU A 165 2.91 -12.24 24.45
CA GLU A 165 1.96 -12.08 25.56
C GLU A 165 1.44 -10.63 25.71
N GLU A 166 2.13 -9.64 25.15
CA GLU A 166 1.71 -8.23 25.18
C GLU A 166 0.44 -8.00 24.35
N LYS A 167 -0.26 -6.89 24.61
CA LYS A 167 -1.41 -6.45 23.81
C LYS A 167 -0.98 -6.09 22.40
N ALA A 168 -1.88 -6.22 21.44
CA ALA A 168 -1.61 -5.99 20.01
C ALA A 168 -0.92 -4.64 19.71
N ASP A 169 -1.33 -3.55 20.36
CA ASP A 169 -0.78 -2.20 20.17
C ASP A 169 0.66 -2.06 20.71
N ASP A 170 1.00 -2.76 21.80
CA ASP A 170 2.32 -2.70 22.42
C ASP A 170 3.32 -3.66 21.74
N ARG A 171 2.83 -4.77 21.17
CA ARG A 171 3.64 -5.71 20.38
C ARG A 171 4.37 -5.02 19.23
N LEU A 172 3.70 -4.17 18.49
CA LEU A 172 4.27 -3.52 17.31
C LEU A 172 5.36 -2.51 17.65
N LYS A 173 5.27 -1.87 18.80
CA LYS A 173 6.32 -0.94 19.29
C LYS A 173 7.61 -1.66 19.67
N ASN A 174 7.54 -2.93 20.02
CA ASN A 174 8.66 -3.74 20.49
C ASN A 174 9.25 -4.69 19.44
N ILE A 175 8.65 -4.77 18.24
CA ILE A 175 9.03 -5.72 17.18
C ILE A 175 10.50 -5.60 16.74
N VAL A 176 11.10 -4.40 16.75
CA VAL A 176 12.52 -4.25 16.36
C VAL A 176 13.44 -5.19 17.14
N ALA A 177 13.12 -5.47 18.39
CA ALA A 177 13.89 -6.39 19.25
C ALA A 177 13.68 -7.88 18.88
N THR A 178 12.59 -8.21 18.19
CA THR A 178 12.15 -9.60 17.91
C THR A 178 12.09 -9.94 16.42
N ILE A 179 12.68 -9.09 15.55
CA ILE A 179 12.82 -9.39 14.10
C ILE A 179 13.60 -10.69 13.94
N GLN A 180 12.99 -11.66 13.24
CA GLN A 180 13.61 -12.94 12.96
C GLN A 180 14.51 -12.87 11.72
N ASP A 181 15.47 -13.78 11.60
CA ASP A 181 16.44 -13.85 10.50
C ASP A 181 15.78 -13.77 9.10
N GLU A 182 14.71 -14.56 8.87
CA GLU A 182 13.99 -14.53 7.58
C GLU A 182 13.31 -13.18 7.30
N GLN A 183 12.79 -12.51 8.34
CA GLN A 183 12.22 -11.17 8.24
C GLN A 183 13.30 -10.12 8.00
N ASN A 184 14.44 -10.23 8.71
CA ASN A 184 15.58 -9.33 8.56
C ASN A 184 16.14 -9.33 7.13
N LYS A 185 16.28 -10.50 6.52
CA LYS A 185 16.71 -10.64 5.12
C LYS A 185 15.81 -9.89 4.14
N ILE A 186 14.50 -9.93 4.38
CA ILE A 186 13.51 -9.20 3.58
C ILE A 186 13.64 -7.69 3.81
N ILE A 187 13.74 -7.26 5.07
CA ILE A 187 13.88 -5.85 5.44
C ILE A 187 15.11 -5.23 4.79
N ARG A 188 16.24 -5.96 4.80
CA ARG A 188 17.54 -5.47 4.32
C ARG A 188 17.82 -5.72 2.84
N ALA A 189 16.94 -6.42 2.12
CA ALA A 189 17.10 -6.62 0.68
C ALA A 189 17.19 -5.27 -0.06
N GLY A 190 18.06 -5.17 -1.08
CA GLY A 190 18.23 -3.96 -1.89
C GLY A 190 16.94 -3.51 -2.59
N MET A 191 16.95 -2.31 -3.18
CA MET A 191 15.82 -1.77 -3.95
C MET A 191 16.08 -1.76 -5.47
N ASP A 192 17.15 -2.36 -5.93
CA ASP A 192 17.56 -2.44 -7.33
C ASP A 192 16.66 -3.35 -8.19
N LYS A 193 15.90 -4.23 -7.55
CA LYS A 193 15.00 -5.20 -8.17
C LYS A 193 13.71 -5.36 -7.36
N PRO A 194 12.62 -5.82 -8.01
CA PRO A 194 11.38 -6.07 -7.31
C PRO A 194 11.55 -7.22 -6.29
N LEU A 195 11.00 -7.02 -5.11
CA LEU A 195 10.93 -8.00 -4.04
C LEU A 195 9.48 -8.43 -3.86
N ILE A 196 9.20 -9.71 -4.05
CA ILE A 196 7.89 -10.31 -3.88
C ILE A 196 7.92 -11.23 -2.66
N VAL A 197 7.00 -11.02 -1.72
CA VAL A 197 6.92 -11.77 -0.46
C VAL A 197 5.54 -12.41 -0.33
N GLN A 198 5.48 -13.74 -0.43
CA GLN A 198 4.30 -14.52 -0.04
C GLN A 198 4.42 -14.83 1.44
N GLY A 199 3.57 -14.24 2.27
CA GLY A 199 3.56 -14.50 3.70
C GLY A 199 2.19 -14.97 4.18
N VAL A 200 2.16 -15.98 5.05
CA VAL A 200 0.93 -16.47 5.67
C VAL A 200 0.28 -15.43 6.58
N ALA A 201 -0.97 -15.65 6.96
CA ALA A 201 -1.64 -14.84 7.97
C ALA A 201 -0.81 -14.81 9.28
N GLY A 202 -0.57 -13.60 9.82
CA GLY A 202 0.20 -13.44 11.06
C GLY A 202 1.73 -13.60 10.94
N SER A 203 2.29 -13.68 9.74
CA SER A 203 3.76 -13.73 9.54
C SER A 203 4.48 -12.38 9.70
N GLY A 204 3.74 -11.31 9.97
CA GLY A 204 4.30 -9.97 10.16
C GLY A 204 4.57 -9.20 8.85
N LYS A 205 3.91 -9.53 7.73
CA LYS A 205 4.09 -8.83 6.43
C LYS A 205 4.07 -7.31 6.55
N THR A 206 3.03 -6.79 7.18
CA THR A 206 2.86 -5.35 7.40
C THR A 206 3.99 -4.74 8.19
N THR A 207 4.39 -5.42 9.27
CA THR A 207 5.54 -5.03 10.10
C THR A 207 6.81 -4.97 9.28
N ILE A 208 7.06 -6.01 8.48
CA ILE A 208 8.20 -6.07 7.55
C ILE A 208 8.14 -4.90 6.56
N ALA A 209 6.97 -4.58 6.01
CA ALA A 209 6.78 -3.45 5.11
C ALA A 209 7.25 -2.12 5.74
N LEU A 210 6.85 -1.86 6.98
CA LEU A 210 7.19 -0.63 7.70
C LEU A 210 8.68 -0.56 8.06
N HIS A 211 9.23 -1.65 8.58
CA HIS A 211 10.66 -1.72 8.92
C HIS A 211 11.53 -1.65 7.68
N ARG A 212 11.11 -2.27 6.56
CA ARG A 212 11.82 -2.18 5.29
C ARG A 212 11.85 -0.76 4.76
N ILE A 213 10.76 -0.03 4.79
CA ILE A 213 10.76 1.39 4.39
C ILE A 213 11.70 2.21 5.29
N ALA A 214 11.65 2.01 6.61
CA ALA A 214 12.56 2.68 7.53
C ALA A 214 14.03 2.35 7.23
N TYR A 215 14.32 1.10 6.93
CA TYR A 215 15.66 0.66 6.53
C TYR A 215 16.10 1.28 5.18
N LEU A 216 15.25 1.25 4.16
CA LEU A 216 15.57 1.80 2.85
C LEU A 216 15.82 3.32 2.91
N ILE A 217 14.99 4.07 3.62
CA ILE A 217 15.17 5.51 3.80
C ILE A 217 16.50 5.80 4.51
N TYR A 218 16.83 5.06 5.56
CA TYR A 218 18.10 5.19 6.26
C TYR A 218 19.31 4.93 5.35
N ASN A 219 19.28 3.87 4.55
CA ASN A 219 20.42 3.50 3.69
C ASN A 219 20.54 4.37 2.43
N TYR A 220 19.45 4.93 1.94
CA TYR A 220 19.42 5.71 0.70
C TYR A 220 19.16 7.20 0.93
N GLU A 221 19.29 7.71 2.18
CA GLU A 221 19.03 9.11 2.56
C GLU A 221 19.82 10.14 1.74
N LYS A 222 21.03 9.77 1.26
CA LYS A 222 21.88 10.62 0.41
C LYS A 222 21.40 10.68 -1.04
N GLN A 223 20.55 9.74 -1.47
CA GLN A 223 20.11 9.58 -2.86
C GLN A 223 18.65 9.97 -3.05
N PHE A 224 17.79 9.68 -2.08
CA PHE A 224 16.34 9.85 -2.15
C PHE A 224 15.80 10.51 -0.88
N LYS A 225 14.75 11.31 -1.07
CA LYS A 225 14.00 11.91 0.04
C LYS A 225 12.92 10.95 0.55
N PRO A 226 12.48 11.05 1.81
CA PRO A 226 11.39 10.22 2.34
C PRO A 226 10.08 10.33 1.53
N ASP A 227 9.75 11.51 0.98
CA ASP A 227 8.55 11.74 0.17
C ASP A 227 8.61 11.10 -1.23
N GLU A 228 9.75 10.54 -1.64
CA GLU A 228 9.90 9.72 -2.84
C GLU A 228 9.60 8.23 -2.60
N PHE A 229 9.35 7.83 -1.34
CA PHE A 229 8.86 6.51 -0.96
C PHE A 229 7.35 6.54 -0.72
N MET A 230 6.67 5.44 -1.06
CA MET A 230 5.23 5.33 -0.90
C MET A 230 4.82 3.97 -0.36
N ILE A 231 3.84 3.97 0.56
CA ILE A 231 3.13 2.77 1.01
C ILE A 231 1.72 2.82 0.44
N ILE A 232 1.33 1.76 -0.27
CA ILE A 232 -0.05 1.52 -0.67
C ILE A 232 -0.65 0.51 0.31
N ALA A 233 -1.62 0.96 1.07
CA ALA A 233 -2.33 0.18 2.07
C ALA A 233 -3.71 -0.27 1.56
N PRO A 234 -4.24 -1.40 2.05
CA PRO A 234 -5.51 -1.93 1.58
C PRO A 234 -6.71 -1.07 1.96
N THR A 235 -6.65 -0.36 3.09
CA THR A 235 -7.75 0.46 3.62
C THR A 235 -7.26 1.71 4.33
N ARG A 236 -8.12 2.74 4.43
CA ARG A 236 -7.83 3.95 5.20
C ARG A 236 -7.69 3.68 6.71
N PHE A 237 -8.41 2.70 7.22
CA PHE A 237 -8.27 2.25 8.60
C PHE A 237 -6.82 1.81 8.88
N PHE A 238 -6.28 1.02 7.98
CA PHE A 238 -4.91 0.54 8.06
C PHE A 238 -3.88 1.69 7.95
N LEU A 239 -4.16 2.73 7.16
CA LEU A 239 -3.30 3.93 7.08
C LEU A 239 -3.19 4.65 8.42
N ASN A 240 -4.31 4.81 9.14
CA ASN A 240 -4.30 5.43 10.47
C ASN A 240 -3.43 4.65 11.46
N TYR A 241 -3.42 3.33 11.33
CA TYR A 241 -2.60 2.44 12.13
C TYR A 241 -1.10 2.61 11.84
N ILE A 242 -0.68 2.56 10.57
CA ILE A 242 0.72 2.72 10.19
C ILE A 242 1.26 4.14 10.42
N SER A 243 0.44 5.17 10.29
CA SER A 243 0.85 6.56 10.51
C SER A 243 1.36 6.82 11.93
N ASN A 244 0.93 6.02 12.90
CA ASN A 244 1.40 6.10 14.28
C ASN A 244 2.71 5.34 14.52
N ILE A 245 3.06 4.37 13.67
CA ILE A 245 4.23 3.49 13.86
C ILE A 245 5.48 4.06 13.17
N LEU A 246 5.35 4.63 11.99
CA LEU A 246 6.50 5.14 11.22
C LEU A 246 7.33 6.20 11.98
N PRO A 247 6.74 7.16 12.71
CA PRO A 247 7.51 8.08 13.54
C PRO A 247 8.30 7.39 14.66
N ASP A 248 7.79 6.27 15.22
CA ASP A 248 8.49 5.46 16.21
C ASP A 248 9.71 4.72 15.63
N LEU A 249 9.73 4.54 14.30
CA LEU A 249 10.84 3.97 13.54
C LEU A 249 11.83 5.05 13.03
N GLY A 250 11.63 6.31 13.41
CA GLY A 250 12.47 7.44 12.99
C GLY A 250 12.24 7.86 11.54
N VAL A 251 11.02 7.66 11.01
CA VAL A 251 10.66 7.98 9.63
C VAL A 251 9.46 8.90 9.60
N ASP A 252 9.68 10.10 9.04
CA ASP A 252 8.65 11.10 8.78
C ASP A 252 8.51 11.29 7.26
N ASP A 253 7.40 11.90 6.81
CA ASP A 253 7.17 12.37 5.43
C ASP A 253 7.08 11.28 4.34
N VAL A 254 6.90 10.00 4.68
CA VAL A 254 6.61 8.94 3.71
C VAL A 254 5.17 9.08 3.21
N LYS A 255 4.96 8.99 1.90
CA LYS A 255 3.61 8.96 1.33
C LYS A 255 2.88 7.69 1.74
N GLN A 256 1.70 7.86 2.33
CA GLN A 256 0.83 6.77 2.76
C GLN A 256 -0.55 6.99 2.15
N CYS A 257 -1.04 6.05 1.36
CA CYS A 257 -2.33 6.19 0.69
C CYS A 257 -2.95 4.83 0.37
N THR A 258 -4.25 4.81 0.09
CA THR A 258 -4.88 3.69 -0.61
C THR A 258 -4.63 3.83 -2.11
N PHE A 259 -4.87 2.75 -2.87
CA PHE A 259 -4.76 2.83 -4.33
C PHE A 259 -5.78 3.83 -4.92
N GLU A 260 -6.99 3.91 -4.34
CA GLU A 260 -8.01 4.89 -4.74
C GLU A 260 -7.55 6.33 -4.51
N ASP A 261 -7.00 6.63 -3.33
CA ASP A 261 -6.49 7.98 -3.02
C ASP A 261 -5.37 8.39 -3.97
N PHE A 262 -4.46 7.46 -4.26
CA PHE A 262 -3.38 7.70 -5.20
C PHE A 262 -3.88 7.90 -6.64
N ALA A 263 -4.86 7.11 -7.05
CA ALA A 263 -5.52 7.28 -8.35
C ALA A 263 -6.19 8.66 -8.49
N TYR A 264 -6.85 9.17 -7.44
CA TYR A 264 -7.38 10.54 -7.43
C TYR A 264 -6.30 11.61 -7.60
N ASP A 265 -5.15 11.44 -6.95
CA ASP A 265 -4.04 12.38 -7.09
C ASP A 265 -3.47 12.41 -8.52
N ILE A 266 -3.37 11.25 -9.18
CA ILE A 266 -2.90 11.12 -10.56
C ILE A 266 -3.94 11.68 -11.54
N ILE A 267 -5.19 11.25 -11.46
CA ILE A 267 -6.28 11.64 -12.37
C ILE A 267 -6.58 13.14 -12.20
N GLY A 268 -6.45 13.67 -10.99
CA GLY A 268 -6.65 15.10 -10.69
C GLY A 268 -8.10 15.57 -10.78
N LYS A 269 -9.07 14.64 -10.83
CA LYS A 269 -10.50 14.90 -10.91
C LYS A 269 -11.22 14.06 -9.86
N LYS A 270 -12.15 14.67 -9.12
CA LYS A 270 -12.99 13.93 -8.17
C LYS A 270 -14.09 13.20 -8.93
N LEU A 271 -13.97 11.88 -8.99
CA LEU A 271 -14.99 10.95 -9.46
C LEU A 271 -15.52 10.20 -8.24
N LYS A 272 -16.77 9.77 -8.27
CA LYS A 272 -17.30 8.90 -7.23
C LYS A 272 -16.88 7.46 -7.56
N ILE A 273 -16.03 6.88 -6.71
CA ILE A 273 -15.67 5.46 -6.82
C ILE A 273 -16.77 4.66 -6.11
N SER A 274 -17.30 3.63 -6.76
CA SER A 274 -18.16 2.65 -6.11
C SER A 274 -17.37 1.90 -5.03
N ASP A 275 -18.07 1.36 -4.05
CA ASP A 275 -17.41 0.60 -2.97
C ASP A 275 -16.58 -0.55 -3.58
N SER A 276 -15.30 -0.61 -3.23
CA SER A 276 -14.38 -1.64 -3.73
C SER A 276 -14.82 -3.08 -3.40
N ASN A 277 -15.69 -3.23 -2.40
CA ASN A 277 -16.31 -4.51 -2.02
C ASN A 277 -17.68 -4.76 -2.65
N GLU A 278 -18.25 -3.81 -3.41
CA GLU A 278 -19.61 -3.94 -3.95
C GLU A 278 -19.81 -5.26 -4.73
N LYS A 279 -18.90 -5.59 -5.65
CA LYS A 279 -18.96 -6.84 -6.43
C LYS A 279 -18.79 -8.07 -5.52
N LEU A 280 -17.92 -8.00 -4.51
CA LEU A 280 -17.73 -9.09 -3.55
C LEU A 280 -18.99 -9.33 -2.71
N VAL A 281 -19.64 -8.26 -2.25
CA VAL A 281 -20.92 -8.33 -1.53
C VAL A 281 -21.99 -9.02 -2.38
N ILE A 282 -22.12 -8.63 -3.65
CA ILE A 282 -23.04 -9.26 -4.59
C ILE A 282 -22.74 -10.77 -4.72
N ILE A 283 -21.48 -11.14 -4.89
CA ILE A 283 -21.05 -12.54 -5.04
C ILE A 283 -21.34 -13.35 -3.76
N VAL A 284 -20.99 -12.81 -2.58
CA VAL A 284 -21.15 -13.48 -1.28
C VAL A 284 -22.63 -13.69 -0.94
N ASN A 285 -23.46 -12.67 -1.17
CA ASN A 285 -24.89 -12.74 -0.86
C ASN A 285 -25.67 -13.64 -1.81
N LYS A 286 -25.08 -14.04 -2.95
CA LYS A 286 -25.78 -14.73 -4.05
C LYS A 286 -27.04 -13.98 -4.48
N GLU A 287 -27.06 -12.66 -4.29
CA GLU A 287 -28.19 -11.80 -4.65
C GLU A 287 -28.17 -11.51 -6.13
N PHE A 288 -28.63 -12.49 -6.89
CA PHE A 288 -28.94 -12.32 -8.29
C PHE A 288 -30.44 -12.26 -8.51
N ASN A 289 -30.98 -11.12 -8.26
CA ASN A 289 -32.07 -10.62 -9.08
C ASN A 289 -31.40 -9.88 -10.24
N GLU A 290 -31.83 -10.16 -11.45
CA GLU A 290 -31.37 -9.59 -12.72
C GLU A 290 -31.24 -8.06 -12.65
N ILE A 291 -30.21 -7.55 -12.00
CA ILE A 291 -29.82 -6.14 -12.17
C ILE A 291 -29.32 -6.05 -13.60
N ASN A 292 -30.19 -5.59 -14.50
CA ASN A 292 -29.96 -5.43 -15.94
C ASN A 292 -29.72 -6.72 -16.76
N GLY A 293 -30.29 -7.87 -16.38
CA GLY A 293 -30.24 -9.10 -17.18
C GLY A 293 -28.87 -9.76 -17.31
N SER A 294 -27.95 -9.49 -16.38
CA SER A 294 -26.57 -9.95 -16.48
C SER A 294 -26.27 -11.00 -15.40
N ASN A 295 -25.66 -12.10 -15.81
CA ASN A 295 -25.19 -13.18 -14.95
C ASN A 295 -23.94 -12.74 -14.17
N VAL A 296 -23.76 -13.22 -12.92
CA VAL A 296 -22.55 -13.02 -12.09
C VAL A 296 -21.28 -13.31 -12.82
N ASP A 297 -21.28 -14.42 -13.56
CA ASP A 297 -20.11 -14.86 -14.31
C ASP A 297 -19.64 -13.80 -15.31
N VAL A 298 -20.57 -13.05 -15.89
CA VAL A 298 -20.25 -11.94 -16.81
C VAL A 298 -19.63 -10.79 -16.05
N MET A 299 -20.15 -10.45 -14.88
CA MET A 299 -19.59 -9.39 -14.00
C MET A 299 -18.19 -9.76 -13.52
N ILE A 300 -17.98 -11.02 -13.10
CA ILE A 300 -16.66 -11.53 -12.69
C ILE A 300 -15.67 -11.45 -13.84
N LYS A 301 -16.06 -11.92 -15.03
CA LYS A 301 -15.23 -11.89 -16.23
C LYS A 301 -14.91 -10.45 -16.67
N GLU A 302 -15.86 -9.53 -16.57
CA GLU A 302 -15.65 -8.10 -16.84
C GLU A 302 -14.60 -7.49 -15.92
N ALA A 303 -14.74 -7.71 -14.61
CA ALA A 303 -13.80 -7.17 -13.63
C ALA A 303 -12.38 -7.73 -13.83
N LYS A 304 -12.27 -9.05 -14.08
CA LYS A 304 -11.00 -9.73 -14.37
C LYS A 304 -10.36 -9.19 -15.65
N PHE A 305 -11.16 -8.98 -16.68
CA PHE A 305 -10.69 -8.45 -17.96
C PHE A 305 -10.17 -7.00 -17.81
N LYS A 306 -10.92 -6.10 -17.16
CA LYS A 306 -10.46 -4.72 -16.88
C LYS A 306 -9.18 -4.65 -16.09
N SER A 307 -8.95 -5.63 -15.20
CA SER A 307 -7.76 -5.68 -14.35
C SER A 307 -6.55 -6.35 -15.02
N SER A 308 -6.70 -6.84 -16.26
CA SER A 308 -5.67 -7.59 -16.99
C SER A 308 -4.85 -6.71 -17.94
N LEU A 309 -3.67 -7.19 -18.34
CA LEU A 309 -2.85 -6.57 -19.38
C LEU A 309 -3.46 -6.70 -20.79
N ASP A 310 -4.41 -7.61 -21.00
CA ASP A 310 -5.10 -7.71 -22.29
C ASP A 310 -6.01 -6.48 -22.51
N PHE A 311 -6.67 -5.99 -21.45
CA PHE A 311 -7.43 -4.74 -21.53
C PHE A 311 -6.50 -3.54 -21.78
N LYS A 312 -5.34 -3.51 -21.14
CA LYS A 312 -4.31 -2.50 -21.41
C LYS A 312 -3.86 -2.49 -22.86
N LYS A 313 -3.67 -3.66 -23.50
CA LYS A 313 -3.28 -3.73 -24.92
C LYS A 313 -4.28 -3.03 -25.83
N ILE A 314 -5.58 -3.22 -25.58
CA ILE A 314 -6.62 -2.53 -26.37
C ILE A 314 -6.56 -1.00 -26.16
N ILE A 315 -6.27 -0.57 -24.93
CA ILE A 315 -6.04 0.86 -24.64
C ILE A 315 -4.78 1.37 -25.35
N ASP A 316 -3.71 0.57 -25.43
CA ASP A 316 -2.48 0.92 -26.17
C ASP A 316 -2.79 1.13 -27.67
N GLU A 317 -3.60 0.25 -28.29
CA GLU A 317 -4.05 0.40 -29.67
C GLU A 317 -4.87 1.67 -29.86
N TYR A 318 -5.81 1.95 -28.95
CA TYR A 318 -6.56 3.21 -28.94
C TYR A 318 -5.67 4.45 -28.82
N LEU A 319 -4.65 4.43 -27.94
CA LEU A 319 -3.72 5.52 -27.78
C LEU A 319 -2.86 5.74 -29.04
N ILE A 320 -2.52 4.68 -29.76
CA ILE A 320 -1.84 4.77 -31.07
C ILE A 320 -2.76 5.45 -32.10
N ASP A 321 -4.06 5.11 -32.12
CA ASP A 321 -5.01 5.78 -33.00
C ASP A 321 -5.15 7.27 -32.66
N ILE A 322 -5.25 7.61 -31.38
CA ILE A 322 -5.22 9.01 -30.92
C ILE A 322 -3.91 9.68 -31.35
N GLU A 323 -2.75 9.07 -31.13
CA GLU A 323 -1.44 9.62 -31.53
C GLU A 323 -1.41 9.96 -33.03
N ASN A 324 -1.97 9.10 -33.87
CA ASN A 324 -2.01 9.31 -35.32
C ASN A 324 -2.91 10.46 -35.75
N ASN A 325 -3.91 10.80 -34.95
CA ASN A 325 -4.90 11.84 -35.25
C ASN A 325 -4.78 13.07 -34.30
N PHE A 326 -3.75 13.15 -33.46
CA PHE A 326 -3.64 14.14 -32.40
C PHE A 326 -3.33 15.55 -32.93
N ILE A 327 -2.46 15.65 -33.92
CA ILE A 327 -2.04 16.92 -34.53
C ILE A 327 -3.06 17.34 -35.61
N PRO A 328 -3.37 18.65 -35.74
CA PRO A 328 -4.24 19.15 -36.81
C PRO A 328 -3.79 18.69 -38.20
N LYS A 329 -4.76 18.29 -39.05
CA LYS A 329 -4.46 17.76 -40.41
C LYS A 329 -4.13 18.83 -41.46
N GLU A 330 -3.58 19.95 -41.04
CA GLU A 330 -3.24 21.09 -41.91
C GLU A 330 -1.86 21.66 -41.54
N ASP A 331 -1.26 22.38 -42.48
CA ASP A 331 0.01 23.10 -42.28
C ASP A 331 -0.19 24.24 -41.27
N PHE A 332 0.85 24.55 -40.53
CA PHE A 332 0.90 25.81 -39.78
C PHE A 332 1.28 26.95 -40.70
N CYS A 333 0.29 27.78 -41.05
CA CYS A 333 0.43 28.89 -41.96
C CYS A 333 0.16 30.23 -41.25
N PHE A 334 0.83 31.27 -41.72
CA PHE A 334 0.48 32.66 -41.48
C PHE A 334 0.06 33.32 -42.80
N ASN A 335 -1.22 33.65 -42.95
CA ASN A 335 -1.82 34.04 -44.23
C ASN A 335 -1.47 32.99 -45.31
N ASN A 336 -0.83 33.43 -46.42
CA ASN A 336 -0.41 32.53 -47.50
C ASN A 336 0.98 31.90 -47.29
N TYR A 337 1.64 32.17 -46.16
CA TYR A 337 3.00 31.68 -45.89
C TYR A 337 2.95 30.39 -45.06
N THR A 338 3.46 29.29 -45.59
CA THR A 338 3.65 28.07 -44.85
C THR A 338 4.85 28.18 -43.90
N ILE A 339 4.59 28.22 -42.62
CA ILE A 339 5.62 28.28 -41.57
C ILE A 339 6.19 26.89 -41.31
N MET A 340 5.32 25.91 -41.10
CA MET A 340 5.74 24.53 -40.87
C MET A 340 4.71 23.59 -41.53
N LYS A 341 5.19 22.60 -42.29
CA LYS A 341 4.31 21.61 -42.92
C LYS A 341 3.77 20.63 -41.88
N LYS A 342 2.56 20.16 -42.09
CA LYS A 342 1.93 19.13 -41.27
C LYS A 342 2.82 17.91 -41.09
N ASN A 343 3.47 17.42 -42.15
CA ASN A 343 4.33 16.24 -42.04
C ASN A 343 5.53 16.44 -41.11
N ASP A 344 6.07 17.67 -41.06
CA ASP A 344 7.18 18.00 -40.15
C ASP A 344 6.69 18.04 -38.70
N ILE A 345 5.50 18.60 -38.47
CA ILE A 345 4.87 18.61 -37.12
C ILE A 345 4.54 17.19 -36.66
N ASP A 346 3.94 16.37 -37.55
CA ASP A 346 3.68 14.96 -37.26
C ASP A 346 4.97 14.19 -36.96
N TYR A 347 6.06 14.46 -37.69
CA TYR A 347 7.36 13.83 -37.46
C TYR A 347 7.94 14.20 -36.10
N LEU A 348 7.87 15.48 -35.73
CA LEU A 348 8.28 15.92 -34.39
C LEU A 348 7.48 15.22 -33.30
N PHE A 349 6.16 15.14 -33.47
CA PHE A 349 5.28 14.53 -32.45
C PHE A 349 5.51 13.02 -32.29
N LYS A 350 5.58 12.28 -33.41
CA LYS A 350 5.62 10.81 -33.40
C LYS A 350 7.01 10.22 -33.25
N HIS A 351 8.06 10.95 -33.68
CA HIS A 351 9.42 10.43 -33.70
C HIS A 351 10.38 11.21 -32.81
N THR A 352 10.53 12.54 -33.01
CA THR A 352 11.52 13.32 -32.28
C THR A 352 11.24 13.38 -30.79
N TYR A 353 9.99 13.65 -30.41
CA TYR A 353 9.57 13.80 -29.02
C TYR A 353 8.84 12.58 -28.46
N LYS A 354 8.95 11.42 -29.09
CA LYS A 354 8.27 10.17 -28.72
C LYS A 354 8.48 9.75 -27.26
N MET A 355 9.60 10.13 -26.65
CA MET A 355 9.91 9.80 -25.25
C MET A 355 9.03 10.52 -24.23
N TYR A 356 8.37 11.61 -24.63
CA TYR A 356 7.51 12.39 -23.75
C TYR A 356 6.03 11.96 -23.85
N ASN A 357 5.23 12.27 -22.83
CA ASN A 357 3.77 12.21 -22.94
C ASN A 357 3.25 13.26 -23.94
N PHE A 358 2.01 13.10 -24.40
CA PHE A 358 1.49 13.95 -25.49
C PHE A 358 1.49 15.44 -25.14
N SER A 359 1.15 15.83 -23.91
CA SER A 359 1.17 17.23 -23.50
C SER A 359 2.57 17.84 -23.53
N ASN A 360 3.59 17.10 -23.10
CA ASN A 360 4.96 17.56 -23.15
C ASN A 360 5.48 17.64 -24.59
N ARG A 361 5.10 16.68 -25.47
CA ARG A 361 5.41 16.75 -26.90
C ARG A 361 4.86 18.05 -27.51
N LEU A 362 3.61 18.42 -27.17
CA LEU A 362 3.00 19.67 -27.63
C LEU A 362 3.77 20.89 -27.15
N SER A 363 4.22 20.90 -25.90
CA SER A 363 5.04 22.01 -25.37
C SER A 363 6.36 22.18 -26.14
N GLU A 364 7.02 21.08 -26.55
CA GLU A 364 8.23 21.15 -27.35
C GLU A 364 7.95 21.55 -28.81
N ILE A 365 6.84 21.10 -29.38
CA ILE A 365 6.37 21.53 -30.70
C ILE A 365 6.02 23.01 -30.69
N GLU A 366 5.36 23.53 -29.66
CA GLU A 366 5.09 24.96 -29.51
C GLU A 366 6.38 25.79 -29.59
N LYS A 367 7.44 25.38 -28.86
CA LYS A 367 8.75 26.04 -28.92
C LYS A 367 9.36 25.98 -30.32
N SER A 368 9.27 24.82 -30.98
CA SER A 368 9.78 24.63 -32.34
C SER A 368 9.03 25.48 -33.34
N MET A 369 7.71 25.58 -33.25
CA MET A 369 6.86 26.41 -34.12
C MET A 369 7.18 27.92 -33.95
N ILE A 370 7.36 28.38 -32.71
CA ILE A 370 7.76 29.76 -32.42
C ILE A 370 9.14 30.05 -33.03
N SER A 371 10.10 29.11 -32.88
CA SER A 371 11.44 29.24 -33.46
C SER A 371 11.39 29.35 -34.98
N GLU A 372 10.61 28.47 -35.66
CA GLU A 372 10.50 28.53 -37.14
C GLU A 372 9.77 29.78 -37.61
N LEU A 373 8.75 30.25 -36.90
CA LEU A 373 8.06 31.49 -37.20
C LEU A 373 9.02 32.68 -37.07
N ASN A 374 9.86 32.75 -36.03
CA ASN A 374 10.87 33.79 -35.85
C ASN A 374 11.90 33.79 -36.98
N LYS A 375 12.41 32.61 -37.38
CA LYS A 375 13.38 32.53 -38.49
C LYS A 375 12.81 33.05 -39.81
N LYS A 376 11.52 32.85 -40.06
CA LYS A 376 10.87 33.25 -41.32
C LYS A 376 10.27 34.64 -41.25
N SER A 377 10.07 35.21 -40.04
CA SER A 377 9.33 36.47 -39.84
C SER A 377 9.94 37.65 -40.54
N GLU A 378 11.27 37.84 -40.52
CA GLU A 378 11.94 38.96 -41.17
C GLU A 378 11.67 39.00 -42.68
N LYS A 379 11.87 37.85 -43.34
CA LYS A 379 11.62 37.73 -44.79
C LYS A 379 10.16 37.97 -45.13
N ILE A 380 9.22 37.40 -44.34
CA ILE A 380 7.78 37.59 -44.55
C ILE A 380 7.39 39.05 -44.34
N ILE A 381 7.96 39.75 -43.35
CA ILE A 381 7.71 41.17 -43.10
C ILE A 381 8.22 42.04 -44.27
N GLU A 382 9.39 41.71 -44.83
CA GLU A 382 9.92 42.42 -46.03
C GLU A 382 8.98 42.26 -47.21
N GLU A 383 8.50 41.05 -47.49
CA GLU A 383 7.54 40.78 -48.58
C GLU A 383 6.21 41.50 -48.35
N ILE A 384 5.68 41.49 -47.14
CA ILE A 384 4.45 42.20 -46.74
C ILE A 384 4.61 43.73 -46.89
N ARG A 385 5.78 44.29 -46.51
CA ARG A 385 6.10 45.73 -46.72
C ARG A 385 6.20 46.07 -48.18
N ALA A 386 6.77 45.21 -49.01
CA ALA A 386 6.85 45.40 -50.48
C ALA A 386 5.44 45.36 -51.08
N GLU A 387 4.62 44.37 -50.74
CA GLU A 387 3.21 44.27 -51.20
C GLU A 387 2.40 45.52 -50.79
N ARG A 388 2.51 45.95 -49.54
CA ARG A 388 1.91 47.18 -49.06
C ARG A 388 2.31 48.36 -49.89
N SER A 389 3.61 48.53 -50.16
CA SER A 389 4.16 49.65 -50.92
C SER A 389 3.61 49.69 -52.33
N GLU A 390 3.37 48.55 -52.95
CA GLU A 390 2.79 48.46 -54.30
C GLU A 390 1.30 48.81 -54.30
N LYS A 391 0.53 48.26 -53.36
CA LYS A 391 -0.95 48.48 -53.27
C LYS A 391 -1.31 49.94 -52.93
N ILE A 392 -0.48 50.65 -52.15
CA ILE A 392 -0.75 52.04 -51.75
C ILE A 392 -0.39 53.07 -52.85
N LYS A 393 0.35 52.67 -53.90
CA LYS A 393 0.77 53.61 -54.94
C LYS A 393 -0.37 54.42 -55.58
N ASN A 394 -1.52 53.78 -55.76
CA ASN A 394 -2.71 54.35 -56.46
C ASN A 394 -3.82 54.79 -55.49
N LEU A 395 -3.59 54.76 -54.15
CA LEU A 395 -4.60 55.10 -53.14
C LEU A 395 -4.27 56.48 -52.53
N THR A 396 -5.34 57.25 -52.17
CA THR A 396 -5.22 58.55 -51.52
C THR A 396 -6.16 58.67 -50.34
N GLY A 397 -5.90 59.64 -49.46
CA GLY A 397 -6.76 59.95 -48.35
C GLY A 397 -7.01 58.81 -47.34
N LYS A 398 -8.25 58.58 -46.97
CA LYS A 398 -8.64 57.61 -45.94
C LYS A 398 -8.32 56.15 -46.32
N GLU A 399 -8.55 55.78 -47.58
CA GLU A 399 -8.29 54.39 -48.04
C GLU A 399 -6.82 54.00 -47.88
N ARG A 400 -5.90 54.97 -48.11
CA ARG A 400 -4.47 54.76 -47.92
C ARG A 400 -4.12 54.54 -46.45
N ALA A 401 -4.73 55.35 -45.56
CA ALA A 401 -4.51 55.22 -44.11
C ALA A 401 -5.05 53.88 -43.57
N ASP A 402 -6.27 53.51 -43.95
CA ASP A 402 -6.90 52.28 -43.53
C ASP A 402 -6.05 51.04 -43.96
N LEU A 403 -5.54 51.02 -45.20
CA LEU A 403 -4.70 49.94 -45.69
C LEU A 403 -3.35 49.91 -44.95
N TYR A 404 -2.78 51.07 -44.62
CA TYR A 404 -1.53 51.17 -43.85
C TYR A 404 -1.72 50.55 -42.47
N ASP A 405 -2.82 50.86 -41.77
CA ASP A 405 -3.17 50.32 -40.45
C ASP A 405 -3.42 48.83 -40.49
N GLU A 406 -4.02 48.30 -41.55
CA GLU A 406 -4.24 46.87 -41.76
C GLU A 406 -2.89 46.11 -41.85
N TYR A 407 -2.00 46.55 -42.70
CA TYR A 407 -0.69 45.93 -42.85
C TYR A 407 0.19 46.08 -41.59
N ASP A 408 0.12 47.21 -40.90
CA ASP A 408 0.82 47.38 -39.63
C ASP A 408 0.33 46.44 -38.55
N LYS A 409 -0.97 46.13 -38.49
CA LYS A 409 -1.52 45.10 -37.61
C LYS A 409 -1.01 43.71 -37.95
N ILE A 410 -0.88 43.38 -39.23
CA ILE A 410 -0.34 42.09 -39.70
C ILE A 410 1.15 41.99 -39.31
N ILE A 411 1.94 43.02 -39.53
CA ILE A 411 3.37 43.07 -39.16
C ILE A 411 3.55 42.94 -37.66
N LYS A 412 2.77 43.67 -36.85
CA LYS A 412 2.81 43.57 -35.38
C LYS A 412 2.45 42.18 -34.85
N LEU A 413 1.57 41.45 -35.55
CA LEU A 413 1.28 40.05 -35.18
C LEU A 413 2.50 39.13 -35.39
N LEU A 414 3.29 39.34 -36.44
CA LEU A 414 4.53 38.59 -36.66
C LEU A 414 5.64 38.98 -35.68
N GLU A 415 5.76 40.27 -35.37
CA GLU A 415 6.82 40.78 -34.49
C GLU A 415 6.59 40.48 -33.00
N LYS A 416 5.33 40.53 -32.52
CA LYS A 416 5.01 40.49 -31.11
C LYS A 416 3.92 39.46 -30.75
N GLY A 417 3.32 38.83 -31.76
CA GLY A 417 2.16 37.96 -31.61
C GLY A 417 2.43 36.47 -31.86
N GLN A 418 3.70 36.05 -32.00
CA GLN A 418 4.03 34.67 -32.39
C GLN A 418 3.42 33.60 -31.49
N LYS A 419 3.47 33.79 -30.16
CA LYS A 419 2.85 32.89 -29.21
C LYS A 419 1.34 32.77 -29.42
N LYS A 420 0.66 33.85 -29.76
CA LYS A 420 -0.78 33.86 -30.03
C LYS A 420 -1.10 33.08 -31.30
N LEU A 421 -0.30 33.22 -32.36
CA LEU A 421 -0.51 32.51 -33.61
C LEU A 421 -0.32 30.99 -33.44
N VAL A 422 0.75 30.59 -32.79
CA VAL A 422 1.02 29.17 -32.47
C VAL A 422 -0.10 28.60 -31.59
N LYS A 423 -0.53 29.34 -30.56
CA LYS A 423 -1.63 28.93 -29.71
C LYS A 423 -2.93 28.73 -30.47
N GLN A 424 -3.26 29.62 -31.41
CA GLN A 424 -4.45 29.47 -32.27
C GLN A 424 -4.44 28.19 -33.11
N TYR A 425 -3.25 27.77 -33.58
CA TYR A 425 -3.11 26.48 -34.27
C TYR A 425 -3.28 25.31 -33.33
N LEU A 426 -2.63 25.33 -32.18
CA LEU A 426 -2.72 24.25 -31.16
C LEU A 426 -4.10 24.17 -30.48
N ASP A 427 -4.85 25.28 -30.42
CA ASP A 427 -6.22 25.28 -29.88
C ASP A 427 -7.23 24.49 -30.74
N LYS A 428 -6.84 24.07 -31.96
CA LYS A 428 -7.62 23.13 -32.81
C LYS A 428 -7.57 21.68 -32.29
N ILE A 429 -6.62 21.35 -31.41
CA ILE A 429 -6.50 20.06 -30.75
C ILE A 429 -7.63 19.96 -29.70
N PRO A 430 -8.41 18.87 -29.69
CA PRO A 430 -9.49 18.70 -28.72
C PRO A 430 -8.99 18.75 -27.28
N LYS A 431 -9.59 19.62 -26.46
CA LYS A 431 -9.24 19.75 -25.03
C LYS A 431 -10.08 18.75 -24.21
N LEU A 432 -9.74 17.48 -24.31
CA LEU A 432 -10.36 16.43 -23.51
C LEU A 432 -9.51 16.16 -22.26
N ASP A 433 -10.17 15.74 -21.17
CA ASP A 433 -9.50 15.17 -20.00
C ASP A 433 -9.43 13.63 -20.10
N CYS A 434 -8.68 12.98 -19.19
CA CYS A 434 -8.52 11.51 -19.23
C CYS A 434 -9.83 10.75 -19.10
N VAL A 435 -10.84 11.31 -18.40
CA VAL A 435 -12.17 10.69 -18.25
C VAL A 435 -12.93 10.72 -19.57
N LYS A 436 -12.83 11.83 -20.31
CA LYS A 436 -13.46 11.95 -21.64
C LYS A 436 -12.78 11.03 -22.66
N TYR A 437 -11.45 10.89 -22.63
CA TYR A 437 -10.74 9.92 -23.45
C TYR A 437 -11.15 8.49 -23.10
N TYR A 438 -11.25 8.15 -21.81
CA TYR A 438 -11.71 6.83 -21.39
C TYR A 438 -13.15 6.58 -21.81
N LYS A 439 -14.03 7.58 -21.72
CA LYS A 439 -15.41 7.49 -22.19
C LYS A 439 -15.45 7.27 -23.72
N ASP A 440 -14.66 8.00 -24.49
CA ASP A 440 -14.55 7.82 -25.94
C ASP A 440 -14.04 6.42 -26.30
N PHE A 441 -13.03 5.93 -25.59
CA PHE A 441 -12.55 4.55 -25.71
C PHE A 441 -13.67 3.53 -25.50
N ILE A 442 -14.44 3.64 -24.43
CA ILE A 442 -15.52 2.72 -24.09
C ILE A 442 -16.67 2.83 -25.12
N ASP A 443 -17.12 4.04 -25.45
CA ASP A 443 -18.32 4.25 -26.26
C ASP A 443 -18.08 4.03 -27.76
N ASN A 444 -16.92 4.45 -28.27
CA ASN A 444 -16.65 4.53 -29.70
C ASN A 444 -15.60 3.54 -30.21
N TYR A 445 -14.54 3.26 -29.42
CA TYR A 445 -13.44 2.40 -29.88
C TYR A 445 -13.64 0.92 -29.55
N LEU A 446 -14.07 0.61 -28.31
CA LEU A 446 -14.22 -0.77 -27.85
C LEU A 446 -15.31 -1.51 -28.63
N GLN A 447 -14.95 -2.64 -29.25
CA GLN A 447 -15.85 -3.46 -30.06
C GLN A 447 -16.68 -4.40 -29.18
N ASN A 448 -17.98 -4.58 -29.55
CA ASN A 448 -18.90 -5.51 -28.89
C ASN A 448 -18.77 -6.93 -29.47
N THR A 449 -17.64 -7.60 -29.21
CA THR A 449 -17.36 -8.92 -29.78
C THR A 449 -17.86 -10.09 -28.93
N THR A 450 -18.13 -9.85 -27.63
CA THR A 450 -18.56 -10.86 -26.67
C THR A 450 -19.60 -10.30 -25.71
N GLN A 451 -20.35 -11.16 -25.04
CA GLN A 451 -21.27 -10.78 -23.97
C GLN A 451 -20.58 -9.99 -22.84
N VAL A 452 -19.32 -10.34 -22.52
CA VAL A 452 -18.53 -9.62 -21.52
C VAL A 452 -18.22 -8.20 -21.98
N MET A 453 -17.83 -8.00 -23.24
CA MET A 453 -17.57 -6.68 -23.82
C MET A 453 -18.82 -5.82 -23.90
N GLU A 454 -19.95 -6.40 -24.27
CA GLU A 454 -21.24 -5.70 -24.26
C GLU A 454 -21.62 -5.23 -22.87
N TYR A 455 -21.50 -6.11 -21.87
CA TYR A 455 -21.76 -5.76 -20.47
C TYR A 455 -20.82 -4.67 -19.98
N LEU A 456 -19.50 -4.81 -20.22
CA LEU A 456 -18.48 -3.84 -19.88
C LEU A 456 -18.83 -2.46 -20.43
N LYS A 457 -19.10 -2.38 -21.73
CA LYS A 457 -19.43 -1.13 -22.41
C LYS A 457 -20.68 -0.49 -21.80
N LYS A 458 -21.76 -1.23 -21.68
CA LYS A 458 -23.05 -0.74 -21.14
C LYS A 458 -22.90 -0.25 -19.70
N ASN A 459 -22.27 -1.07 -18.83
CA ASN A 459 -22.13 -0.76 -17.42
C ASN A 459 -21.18 0.42 -17.19
N THR A 460 -20.03 0.45 -17.86
CA THR A 460 -19.05 1.54 -17.70
C THR A 460 -19.58 2.86 -18.23
N SER A 461 -20.24 2.87 -19.42
CA SER A 461 -20.86 4.08 -19.97
C SER A 461 -21.97 4.63 -19.06
N TYR A 462 -22.77 3.73 -18.47
CA TYR A 462 -23.79 4.12 -17.50
C TYR A 462 -23.18 4.76 -16.24
N ASN A 463 -22.17 4.16 -15.66
CA ASN A 463 -21.49 4.69 -14.48
C ASN A 463 -20.83 6.05 -14.78
N LEU A 464 -20.09 6.15 -15.88
CA LEU A 464 -19.49 7.42 -16.32
C LEU A 464 -20.50 8.53 -16.54
N SER A 465 -21.71 8.19 -17.02
CA SER A 465 -22.81 9.18 -17.18
C SER A 465 -23.25 9.78 -15.84
N LYS A 466 -23.09 9.03 -14.74
CA LYS A 466 -23.37 9.45 -13.36
C LYS A 466 -22.16 10.04 -12.64
N ASN A 467 -21.05 10.21 -13.34
CA ASN A 467 -19.75 10.59 -12.76
C ASN A 467 -19.26 9.58 -11.71
N GLU A 468 -19.61 8.30 -11.89
CA GLU A 468 -19.20 7.16 -11.08
C GLU A 468 -18.26 6.25 -11.88
N ILE A 469 -17.36 5.57 -11.18
CA ILE A 469 -16.44 4.58 -11.74
C ILE A 469 -16.30 3.39 -10.78
N SER A 470 -16.02 2.22 -11.33
CA SER A 470 -15.64 1.05 -10.52
C SER A 470 -14.17 1.11 -10.12
N PHE A 471 -13.77 0.31 -9.13
CA PHE A 471 -12.37 0.18 -8.71
C PHE A 471 -11.46 -0.26 -9.88
N GLU A 472 -11.97 -1.14 -10.74
CA GLU A 472 -11.25 -1.68 -11.89
C GLU A 472 -11.04 -0.63 -13.01
N ASP A 473 -11.77 0.49 -13.00
CA ASP A 473 -11.59 1.59 -13.95
C ASP A 473 -10.41 2.52 -13.59
N LEU A 474 -9.89 2.42 -12.35
CA LEU A 474 -8.83 3.31 -11.87
C LEU A 474 -7.53 3.15 -12.65
N ALA A 475 -7.05 1.91 -12.87
CA ALA A 475 -5.83 1.67 -13.62
C ALA A 475 -5.91 2.15 -15.07
N PRO A 476 -6.97 1.86 -15.85
CA PRO A 476 -7.19 2.44 -17.17
C PRO A 476 -7.14 3.97 -17.20
N LEU A 477 -7.84 4.63 -16.28
CA LEU A 477 -7.87 6.08 -16.20
C LEU A 477 -6.50 6.68 -15.86
N MET A 478 -5.81 6.11 -14.87
CA MET A 478 -4.43 6.50 -14.52
C MET A 478 -3.50 6.32 -15.72
N TYR A 479 -3.61 5.21 -16.44
CA TYR A 479 -2.77 4.92 -17.61
C TYR A 479 -2.95 5.94 -18.71
N ILE A 480 -4.20 6.25 -19.08
CA ILE A 480 -4.53 7.28 -20.07
C ILE A 480 -4.01 8.66 -19.61
N GLN A 481 -4.20 8.99 -18.33
CA GLN A 481 -3.67 10.23 -17.73
C GLN A 481 -2.15 10.33 -17.90
N ILE A 482 -1.42 9.25 -17.57
CA ILE A 482 0.04 9.21 -17.65
C ILE A 482 0.53 9.37 -19.09
N LYS A 483 -0.08 8.64 -20.02
CA LYS A 483 0.34 8.64 -21.45
C LYS A 483 0.04 9.95 -22.15
N ILE A 484 -1.12 10.54 -21.91
CA ILE A 484 -1.52 11.80 -22.59
C ILE A 484 -0.99 13.03 -21.84
N PHE A 485 -1.20 13.12 -20.53
CA PHE A 485 -0.95 14.35 -19.76
C PHE A 485 0.29 14.29 -18.86
N GLY A 486 0.79 13.07 -18.58
CA GLY A 486 1.89 12.86 -17.65
C GLY A 486 1.47 12.87 -16.19
N ILE A 487 2.47 12.95 -15.31
CA ILE A 487 2.36 12.85 -13.87
C ILE A 487 2.84 14.15 -13.23
N LYS A 488 2.08 14.65 -12.25
CA LYS A 488 2.50 15.81 -11.45
C LYS A 488 3.71 15.44 -10.58
N GLU A 489 4.64 16.38 -10.39
CA GLU A 489 5.85 16.16 -9.57
C GLU A 489 5.55 15.56 -8.19
N LYS A 490 4.53 16.09 -7.50
CA LYS A 490 4.11 15.60 -6.19
C LYS A 490 3.68 14.11 -6.17
N CYS A 491 3.34 13.52 -7.33
CA CYS A 491 2.93 12.13 -7.45
C CYS A 491 4.07 11.20 -7.88
N LYS A 492 5.24 11.74 -8.20
CA LYS A 492 6.41 10.93 -8.54
C LYS A 492 6.96 10.27 -7.29
N VAL A 493 7.28 8.99 -7.40
CA VAL A 493 7.90 8.18 -6.37
C VAL A 493 8.99 7.31 -6.96
N LYS A 494 9.95 6.87 -6.15
CA LYS A 494 11.09 6.03 -6.53
C LYS A 494 10.95 4.60 -6.06
N HIS A 495 10.24 4.39 -4.97
CA HIS A 495 9.97 3.06 -4.42
C HIS A 495 8.55 2.98 -3.89
N VAL A 496 7.88 1.86 -4.16
CA VAL A 496 6.53 1.59 -3.65
C VAL A 496 6.54 0.28 -2.87
N VAL A 497 5.98 0.33 -1.68
CA VAL A 497 5.64 -0.86 -0.89
C VAL A 497 4.14 -1.09 -0.98
N ILE A 498 3.74 -2.28 -1.41
CA ILE A 498 2.33 -2.66 -1.60
C ILE A 498 2.01 -3.78 -0.63
N ASP A 499 1.13 -3.52 0.32
CA ASP A 499 0.61 -4.53 1.22
C ASP A 499 -0.72 -5.09 0.71
N GLU A 500 -1.06 -6.33 1.09
CA GLU A 500 -2.21 -7.10 0.60
C GLU A 500 -2.28 -7.15 -0.93
N ALA A 501 -1.12 -7.32 -1.56
CA ALA A 501 -0.92 -7.19 -3.00
C ALA A 501 -1.77 -8.16 -3.85
N GLN A 502 -2.23 -9.28 -3.27
CA GLN A 502 -3.10 -10.24 -3.96
C GLN A 502 -4.48 -9.67 -4.35
N ASP A 503 -4.88 -8.53 -3.81
CA ASP A 503 -6.16 -7.88 -4.13
C ASP A 503 -6.09 -6.95 -5.37
N TYR A 504 -4.90 -6.73 -5.92
CA TYR A 504 -4.65 -5.86 -7.07
C TYR A 504 -4.42 -6.69 -8.33
N GLY A 505 -4.88 -6.18 -9.48
CA GLY A 505 -4.70 -6.82 -10.78
C GLY A 505 -3.39 -6.44 -11.48
N GLU A 506 -3.02 -7.20 -12.51
CA GLU A 506 -1.81 -6.98 -13.30
C GLU A 506 -1.73 -5.54 -13.84
N PHE A 507 -2.82 -4.98 -14.36
CA PHE A 507 -2.84 -3.63 -14.91
C PHE A 507 -2.51 -2.55 -13.87
N GLN A 508 -2.90 -2.75 -12.59
CA GLN A 508 -2.58 -1.82 -11.51
C GLN A 508 -1.06 -1.79 -11.23
N PHE A 509 -0.41 -2.95 -11.25
CA PHE A 509 1.05 -3.03 -11.10
C PHE A 509 1.78 -2.41 -12.29
N ASP A 510 1.32 -2.63 -13.53
CA ASP A 510 1.91 -2.01 -14.71
C ASP A 510 1.83 -0.48 -14.65
N VAL A 511 0.70 0.07 -14.19
CA VAL A 511 0.55 1.52 -13.99
C VAL A 511 1.52 2.02 -12.93
N LEU A 512 1.69 1.33 -11.81
CA LEU A 512 2.66 1.71 -10.78
C LEU A 512 4.10 1.67 -11.32
N LYS A 513 4.48 0.67 -12.12
CA LYS A 513 5.79 0.64 -12.79
C LYS A 513 6.02 1.86 -13.69
N ASN A 514 5.00 2.27 -14.45
CA ASN A 514 5.08 3.47 -15.28
C ASN A 514 5.28 4.75 -14.45
N ILE A 515 4.73 4.82 -13.23
CA ILE A 515 4.87 5.97 -12.33
C ILE A 515 6.27 6.02 -11.71
N ILE A 516 6.74 4.89 -11.20
CA ILE A 516 8.08 4.76 -10.58
C ILE A 516 9.17 4.92 -11.65
N ASN A 517 8.85 4.62 -12.89
CA ASN A 517 9.77 4.53 -14.03
C ASN A 517 10.95 3.57 -13.76
N SER A 518 10.70 2.52 -13.00
CA SER A 518 11.65 1.46 -12.63
C SER A 518 10.89 0.21 -12.16
N ASN A 519 11.64 -0.82 -11.75
CA ASN A 519 11.08 -2.02 -11.12
C ASN A 519 11.28 -2.05 -9.59
N SER A 520 11.57 -0.90 -8.98
CA SER A 520 11.83 -0.78 -7.54
C SER A 520 10.54 -0.87 -6.73
N MET A 521 10.11 -2.10 -6.44
CA MET A 521 8.88 -2.39 -5.69
C MET A 521 9.12 -3.42 -4.60
N THR A 522 8.40 -3.27 -3.49
CA THR A 522 8.23 -4.32 -2.48
C THR A 522 6.76 -4.72 -2.46
N ILE A 523 6.49 -5.97 -2.81
CA ILE A 523 5.14 -6.49 -3.03
C ILE A 523 4.91 -7.59 -1.99
N LEU A 524 4.02 -7.33 -1.01
CA LEU A 524 3.71 -8.28 0.05
C LEU A 524 2.25 -8.72 -0.07
N GLY A 525 2.02 -10.03 0.02
CA GLY A 525 0.67 -10.56 -0.08
C GLY A 525 0.53 -11.98 0.43
N ASP A 526 -0.70 -12.45 0.43
CA ASP A 526 -1.07 -13.83 0.77
C ASP A 526 -2.19 -14.30 -0.15
N ILE A 527 -1.86 -15.17 -1.10
CA ILE A 527 -2.84 -15.73 -2.06
C ILE A 527 -3.98 -16.46 -1.33
N ALA A 528 -3.71 -17.07 -0.16
CA ALA A 528 -4.74 -17.73 0.64
C ALA A 528 -5.81 -16.75 1.14
N GLN A 529 -5.46 -15.47 1.32
CA GLN A 529 -6.38 -14.39 1.71
C GLN A 529 -6.96 -13.61 0.53
N GLY A 530 -6.77 -14.07 -0.71
CA GLY A 530 -7.26 -13.43 -1.93
C GLY A 530 -8.76 -13.64 -2.13
N VAL A 531 -9.61 -12.85 -1.46
CA VAL A 531 -11.06 -12.89 -1.61
C VAL A 531 -11.56 -12.13 -2.83
N HIS A 532 -10.76 -11.19 -3.35
CA HIS A 532 -11.05 -10.44 -4.58
C HIS A 532 -10.53 -11.14 -5.85
N TYR A 533 -10.72 -12.46 -5.94
CA TYR A 533 -10.23 -13.32 -7.03
C TYR A 533 -10.70 -12.87 -8.43
N TYR A 534 -11.79 -12.12 -8.51
CA TYR A 534 -12.36 -11.57 -9.75
C TYR A 534 -11.57 -10.40 -10.33
N ARG A 535 -10.55 -9.88 -9.63
CA ARG A 535 -9.68 -8.78 -10.11
C ARG A 535 -8.21 -8.94 -9.71
N GLY A 536 -7.93 -9.68 -8.63
CA GLY A 536 -6.62 -9.78 -8.00
C GLY A 536 -5.70 -10.83 -8.60
N ILE A 537 -4.50 -10.93 -8.02
CA ILE A 537 -3.51 -11.96 -8.40
C ILE A 537 -3.97 -13.31 -7.87
N GLU A 538 -4.08 -14.29 -8.74
CA GLU A 538 -4.41 -15.67 -8.36
C GLU A 538 -3.16 -16.52 -8.12
N ASN A 539 -2.02 -16.13 -8.73
CA ASN A 539 -0.82 -16.95 -8.81
C ASN A 539 0.42 -16.06 -8.96
N TRP A 540 1.36 -16.15 -8.01
CA TRP A 540 2.59 -15.35 -8.03
C TRP A 540 3.49 -15.67 -9.21
N LYS A 541 3.63 -16.96 -9.61
CA LYS A 541 4.48 -17.34 -10.73
C LYS A 541 4.01 -16.69 -12.02
N ARG A 542 2.69 -16.81 -12.33
CA ARG A 542 2.11 -16.16 -13.50
C ARG A 542 2.30 -14.65 -13.45
N PHE A 543 2.04 -14.04 -12.30
CA PHE A 543 2.22 -12.60 -12.11
C PHE A 543 3.66 -12.17 -12.39
N ILE A 544 4.65 -12.88 -11.86
CA ILE A 544 6.07 -12.61 -12.07
C ILE A 544 6.45 -12.79 -13.55
N ASP A 545 6.01 -13.87 -14.17
CA ASP A 545 6.29 -14.18 -15.58
C ASP A 545 5.69 -13.13 -16.54
N VAL A 546 4.59 -12.48 -16.15
CA VAL A 546 3.91 -11.47 -16.94
C VAL A 546 4.50 -10.07 -16.65
N GLU A 547 4.52 -9.66 -15.38
CA GLU A 547 4.87 -8.29 -14.98
C GLU A 547 6.39 -8.03 -14.95
N PHE A 548 7.19 -9.04 -14.64
CA PHE A 548 8.63 -8.93 -14.48
C PHE A 548 9.40 -9.82 -15.44
N LYS A 549 8.82 -10.12 -16.62
CA LYS A 549 9.46 -10.93 -17.66
C LYS A 549 10.84 -10.37 -18.03
N GLY A 550 11.88 -11.18 -17.84
CA GLY A 550 13.26 -10.79 -18.12
C GLY A 550 13.88 -9.83 -17.10
N VAL A 551 13.18 -9.48 -16.04
CA VAL A 551 13.68 -8.66 -14.94
C VAL A 551 14.18 -9.54 -13.81
N LYS A 552 15.39 -9.28 -13.30
CA LYS A 552 15.85 -9.94 -12.06
C LYS A 552 14.93 -9.53 -10.91
N HIS A 553 14.44 -10.50 -10.17
CA HIS A 553 13.55 -10.31 -9.03
C HIS A 553 13.96 -11.19 -7.85
N THR A 554 13.44 -10.90 -6.68
CA THR A 554 13.54 -11.77 -5.52
C THR A 554 12.12 -12.20 -5.13
N TYR A 555 11.92 -13.52 -5.05
CA TYR A 555 10.70 -14.13 -4.50
C TYR A 555 11.06 -14.88 -3.23
N THR A 556 10.32 -14.64 -2.15
CA THR A 556 10.52 -15.31 -0.87
C THR A 556 9.21 -15.62 -0.18
N THR A 557 9.22 -16.59 0.71
CA THR A 557 8.04 -17.02 1.47
C THR A 557 8.28 -16.86 2.96
N LEU A 558 7.21 -16.52 3.70
CA LEU A 558 7.18 -16.49 5.15
C LEU A 558 6.09 -17.47 5.62
N SER A 559 6.50 -18.58 6.19
CA SER A 559 5.59 -19.63 6.70
C SER A 559 5.30 -19.49 8.18
N LYS A 560 6.25 -18.94 8.97
CA LYS A 560 6.05 -18.79 10.42
C LYS A 560 4.99 -17.75 10.73
N THR A 561 4.10 -18.09 11.66
CA THR A 561 3.09 -17.14 12.18
C THR A 561 3.28 -16.92 13.65
N TYR A 562 3.28 -15.62 14.02
CA TYR A 562 3.50 -15.12 15.37
C TYR A 562 2.24 -14.54 16.01
N ARG A 563 1.08 -14.70 15.33
CA ARG A 563 -0.18 -14.07 15.73
C ARG A 563 -1.12 -15.05 16.44
N THR A 564 -1.31 -16.20 15.85
CA THR A 564 -2.35 -17.15 16.26
C THR A 564 -1.75 -18.43 16.85
N THR A 565 -2.55 -19.15 17.64
CA THR A 565 -2.13 -20.38 18.28
C THR A 565 -2.05 -21.55 17.30
N LYS A 566 -1.29 -22.59 17.67
CA LYS A 566 -1.12 -23.80 16.88
C LYS A 566 -2.45 -24.49 16.55
N GLU A 567 -3.37 -24.56 17.52
CA GLU A 567 -4.68 -25.17 17.32
C GLU A 567 -5.48 -24.40 16.25
N ILE A 568 -5.56 -23.07 16.35
CA ILE A 568 -6.30 -22.22 15.41
C ILE A 568 -5.69 -22.31 14.01
N MET A 569 -4.34 -22.24 13.90
CA MET A 569 -3.68 -22.32 12.60
C MET A 569 -3.84 -23.69 11.95
N ASN A 570 -3.87 -24.77 12.72
CA ASN A 570 -4.14 -26.11 12.20
C ASN A 570 -5.53 -26.20 11.55
N VAL A 571 -6.55 -25.60 12.17
CA VAL A 571 -7.89 -25.51 11.55
C VAL A 571 -7.85 -24.67 10.27
N ALA A 572 -7.17 -23.52 10.29
CA ALA A 572 -7.00 -22.68 9.11
C ALA A 572 -6.30 -23.43 7.97
N ASN A 573 -5.20 -24.13 8.27
CA ASN A 573 -4.48 -24.96 7.31
C ASN A 573 -5.34 -26.07 6.73
N ASN A 574 -6.15 -26.74 7.56
CA ASN A 574 -7.08 -27.77 7.11
C ASN A 574 -8.16 -27.21 6.18
N VAL A 575 -8.65 -26.01 6.46
CA VAL A 575 -9.62 -25.31 5.62
C VAL A 575 -9.00 -24.95 4.25
N ILE A 576 -7.84 -24.31 4.25
CA ILE A 576 -7.23 -23.86 2.99
C ILE A 576 -6.77 -25.03 2.13
N ASN A 577 -6.41 -26.16 2.71
CA ASN A 577 -6.10 -27.41 2.02
C ASN A 577 -7.31 -28.05 1.31
N LYS A 578 -8.52 -27.51 1.46
CA LYS A 578 -9.69 -27.94 0.66
C LYS A 578 -9.77 -27.25 -0.70
N LEU A 579 -8.93 -26.26 -0.98
CA LEU A 579 -8.87 -25.65 -2.30
C LEU A 579 -8.58 -26.71 -3.39
N PRO A 580 -8.99 -26.47 -4.65
CA PRO A 580 -8.61 -27.31 -5.78
C PRO A 580 -7.07 -27.38 -5.95
N GLU A 581 -6.55 -28.49 -6.45
CA GLU A 581 -5.10 -28.71 -6.59
C GLU A 581 -4.37 -27.61 -7.37
N TYR A 582 -5.00 -27.07 -8.42
CA TYR A 582 -4.40 -26.00 -9.22
C TYR A 582 -4.28 -24.65 -8.47
N GLU A 583 -5.05 -24.44 -7.38
CA GLU A 583 -4.90 -23.28 -6.50
C GLU A 583 -3.92 -23.56 -5.34
N LYS A 584 -3.81 -24.80 -4.88
CA LYS A 584 -2.94 -25.18 -3.77
C LYS A 584 -1.46 -25.01 -4.07
N GLU A 585 -1.02 -25.18 -5.31
CA GLU A 585 0.40 -25.10 -5.71
C GLU A 585 1.10 -23.84 -5.20
N PHE A 586 0.33 -22.75 -4.96
CA PHE A 586 0.85 -21.44 -4.56
C PHE A 586 0.52 -21.06 -3.12
N ILE A 587 -0.11 -21.98 -2.38
CA ILE A 587 -0.48 -21.75 -0.98
C ILE A 587 0.69 -22.16 -0.08
N VAL A 588 1.07 -21.24 0.81
CA VAL A 588 2.00 -21.53 1.90
C VAL A 588 1.17 -21.78 3.15
N LEU A 589 1.44 -22.91 3.82
CA LEU A 589 0.78 -23.25 5.07
C LEU A 589 1.46 -22.55 6.25
N GLY A 590 0.65 -22.09 7.21
CA GLY A 590 1.16 -21.43 8.41
C GLY A 590 1.83 -22.41 9.38
N ASP A 591 3.04 -22.07 9.83
CA ASP A 591 3.79 -22.75 10.89
C ASP A 591 3.73 -21.88 12.17
N PRO A 592 2.84 -22.19 13.12
CA PRO A 592 2.62 -21.35 14.30
C PRO A 592 3.69 -21.55 15.37
N VAL A 593 4.17 -20.42 15.90
CA VAL A 593 5.14 -20.39 17.00
C VAL A 593 4.42 -20.52 18.36
N ILE A 594 3.19 -20.00 18.49
CA ILE A 594 2.45 -19.98 19.77
C ILE A 594 1.77 -21.33 20.02
N ASP A 595 2.20 -22.06 21.06
CA ASP A 595 1.60 -23.32 21.49
C ASP A 595 0.75 -23.11 22.74
N ARG A 596 -0.54 -22.75 22.54
CA ARG A 596 -1.55 -22.64 23.61
C ARG A 596 -2.65 -23.66 23.39
N LYS A 597 -3.03 -24.34 24.48
CA LYS A 597 -4.12 -25.34 24.49
C LYS A 597 -5.48 -24.69 24.77
N ASN A 598 -6.54 -25.38 24.37
CA ASN A 598 -7.94 -24.96 24.55
C ASN A 598 -8.24 -23.60 23.84
N SER A 599 -7.64 -23.38 22.68
CA SER A 599 -7.89 -22.17 21.88
C SER A 599 -9.16 -22.28 21.03
N ILE A 600 -9.71 -23.48 20.84
CA ILE A 600 -10.87 -23.73 20.00
C ILE A 600 -12.05 -24.19 20.84
N TYR A 601 -13.23 -23.66 20.52
CA TYR A 601 -14.52 -24.13 21.03
C TYR A 601 -15.47 -24.32 19.86
N MET A 602 -16.15 -25.46 19.83
CA MET A 602 -17.14 -25.75 18.79
C MET A 602 -18.46 -26.16 19.44
N GLN A 603 -19.58 -25.61 18.94
CA GLN A 603 -20.90 -25.93 19.46
C GLN A 603 -21.96 -25.95 18.37
N LYS A 604 -22.71 -27.02 18.33
CA LYS A 604 -23.98 -27.12 17.59
C LYS A 604 -25.08 -26.40 18.33
N CYS A 605 -25.67 -25.38 17.70
CA CYS A 605 -26.81 -24.64 18.26
C CYS A 605 -28.11 -25.32 17.82
N ASN A 606 -28.86 -25.88 18.77
CA ASN A 606 -30.14 -26.56 18.49
C ASN A 606 -31.24 -25.53 18.24
N SER A 607 -31.94 -25.64 17.13
CA SER A 607 -33.27 -25.04 16.98
C SER A 607 -34.20 -25.72 17.97
N VAL A 608 -34.85 -24.94 18.85
CA VAL A 608 -35.85 -25.46 19.76
C VAL A 608 -36.99 -26.10 18.94
N LYS A 609 -37.00 -27.42 18.86
CA LYS A 609 -38.10 -28.19 18.26
C LYS A 609 -39.34 -28.01 19.11
N ASN A 610 -40.25 -27.13 18.74
CA ASN A 610 -41.66 -27.30 19.07
C ASN A 610 -42.35 -27.88 17.83
N GLU A 611 -42.84 -29.10 17.98
CA GLU A 611 -43.71 -29.75 17.02
C GLU A 611 -44.93 -28.87 16.73
N LYS A 612 -45.21 -28.63 15.45
CA LYS A 612 -46.33 -27.88 14.87
C LYS A 612 -46.15 -26.36 14.72
N SER A 613 -45.57 -25.95 13.64
CA SER A 613 -46.08 -24.88 12.78
C SER A 613 -45.03 -24.38 11.72
N GLU A 614 -45.48 -24.32 10.49
CA GLU A 614 -45.08 -23.58 9.28
C GLU A 614 -43.60 -23.14 9.05
N LYS A 615 -43.10 -23.43 7.85
CA LYS A 615 -41.73 -23.24 7.35
C LYS A 615 -41.10 -21.83 7.54
N SER A 616 -41.90 -20.79 7.77
CA SER A 616 -41.39 -19.42 7.97
C SER A 616 -40.97 -19.07 9.42
N LYS A 617 -41.42 -19.83 10.40
CA LYS A 617 -41.11 -19.62 11.85
C LYS A 617 -39.86 -20.35 12.34
N ASN A 618 -39.34 -21.29 11.55
CA ASN A 618 -38.18 -22.10 11.96
C ASN A 618 -36.85 -21.36 11.85
N SER A 619 -36.72 -20.40 10.92
CA SER A 619 -35.49 -19.58 10.78
C SER A 619 -35.27 -18.60 11.93
N GLU A 620 -36.34 -17.90 12.37
CA GLU A 620 -36.26 -16.96 13.52
C GLU A 620 -35.97 -17.64 14.86
N LYS A 621 -36.45 -18.89 15.06
CA LYS A 621 -36.18 -19.67 16.29
C LYS A 621 -34.78 -20.26 16.34
N SER A 622 -34.22 -20.65 15.19
CA SER A 622 -32.83 -21.11 15.06
C SER A 622 -31.87 -19.97 15.34
N GLU A 623 -32.09 -18.81 14.77
CA GLU A 623 -31.28 -17.61 14.98
C GLU A 623 -31.25 -17.15 16.44
N LYS A 624 -32.38 -17.24 17.16
CA LYS A 624 -32.44 -16.86 18.57
C LYS A 624 -31.54 -17.74 19.43
N GLY A 625 -31.51 -19.06 19.20
CA GLY A 625 -30.64 -19.99 19.94
C GLY A 625 -29.14 -19.71 19.69
N ILE A 626 -28.77 -19.31 18.46
CA ILE A 626 -27.39 -18.93 18.14
C ILE A 626 -27.00 -17.65 18.87
N VAL A 627 -27.86 -16.62 18.88
CA VAL A 627 -27.55 -15.31 19.50
C VAL A 627 -27.40 -15.45 21.03
N ASP A 628 -28.24 -16.30 21.69
CA ASP A 628 -28.10 -16.60 23.11
C ASP A 628 -26.74 -17.28 23.40
N THR A 629 -26.29 -18.19 22.53
CA THR A 629 -24.99 -18.84 22.65
C THR A 629 -23.85 -17.81 22.42
N ILE A 630 -23.95 -16.95 21.40
CA ILE A 630 -22.97 -15.86 21.15
C ILE A 630 -22.84 -15.01 22.42
N ASN A 631 -23.97 -14.57 23.02
CA ASN A 631 -23.93 -13.75 24.23
C ASN A 631 -23.25 -14.43 25.40
N SER A 632 -23.54 -15.74 25.60
CA SER A 632 -22.89 -16.55 26.63
C SER A 632 -21.36 -16.64 26.39
N ARG A 633 -20.93 -16.86 25.15
CA ARG A 633 -19.49 -16.93 24.80
C ARG A 633 -18.79 -15.59 25.01
N ILE A 634 -19.43 -14.48 24.63
CA ILE A 634 -18.88 -13.13 24.88
C ILE A 634 -18.66 -12.94 26.38
N ASN A 635 -19.64 -13.23 27.23
CA ASN A 635 -19.50 -13.07 28.68
C ASN A 635 -18.36 -13.91 29.24
N LYS A 636 -18.22 -15.16 28.78
CA LYS A 636 -17.10 -16.03 29.16
C LYS A 636 -15.74 -15.42 28.78
N HIS A 637 -15.60 -14.90 27.57
CA HIS A 637 -14.33 -14.27 27.12
C HIS A 637 -14.01 -12.99 27.90
N ILE A 638 -15.04 -12.21 28.28
CA ILE A 638 -14.84 -11.03 29.15
C ILE A 638 -14.36 -11.45 30.54
N GLU A 639 -14.97 -12.54 31.13
CA GLU A 639 -14.54 -13.09 32.40
C GLU A 639 -13.10 -13.61 32.36
N GLU A 640 -12.67 -14.18 31.24
CA GLU A 640 -11.30 -14.60 30.97
C GLU A 640 -10.33 -13.42 30.75
N GLY A 641 -10.81 -12.17 30.73
CA GLY A 641 -10.00 -10.93 30.62
C GLY A 641 -9.72 -10.44 29.19
N TYR A 642 -10.32 -11.06 28.18
CA TYR A 642 -10.18 -10.61 26.79
C TYR A 642 -10.96 -9.32 26.52
N LYS A 643 -10.39 -8.43 25.70
CA LYS A 643 -10.97 -7.10 25.46
C LYS A 643 -11.46 -6.89 24.02
N SER A 644 -10.86 -7.59 23.07
CA SER A 644 -11.19 -7.49 21.65
C SER A 644 -11.89 -8.76 21.19
N ILE A 645 -13.21 -8.70 20.99
CA ILE A 645 -14.03 -9.86 20.62
C ILE A 645 -14.78 -9.55 19.32
N ALA A 646 -14.63 -10.39 18.31
CA ALA A 646 -15.39 -10.27 17.07
C ALA A 646 -16.40 -11.38 16.90
N ILE A 647 -17.62 -11.02 16.58
CA ILE A 647 -18.62 -11.92 16.00
C ILE A 647 -18.51 -11.78 14.48
N ILE A 648 -18.04 -12.82 13.81
CA ILE A 648 -17.90 -12.78 12.35
C ILE A 648 -19.00 -13.64 11.72
N ALA A 649 -19.87 -12.98 10.94
CA ALA A 649 -20.88 -13.60 10.13
C ALA A 649 -20.48 -13.62 8.65
N LYS A 650 -21.10 -14.46 7.84
CA LYS A 650 -20.73 -14.58 6.42
C LYS A 650 -21.00 -13.29 5.67
N ASP A 651 -22.16 -12.67 5.87
CA ASP A 651 -22.63 -11.51 5.14
C ASP A 651 -23.23 -10.43 6.05
N MET A 652 -23.50 -9.24 5.49
CA MET A 652 -24.03 -8.09 6.23
C MET A 652 -25.44 -8.32 6.76
N LYS A 653 -26.29 -9.08 6.05
CA LYS A 653 -27.67 -9.34 6.49
C LYS A 653 -27.68 -10.16 7.78
N GLU A 654 -26.82 -11.17 7.86
CA GLU A 654 -26.63 -11.94 9.09
C GLU A 654 -26.08 -11.06 10.22
N CYS A 655 -25.10 -10.19 9.93
CA CYS A 655 -24.58 -9.24 10.91
C CYS A 655 -25.67 -8.33 11.48
N GLU A 656 -26.52 -7.76 10.64
CA GLU A 656 -27.64 -6.90 11.05
C GLU A 656 -28.69 -7.67 11.85
N SER A 657 -28.97 -8.93 11.50
CA SER A 657 -29.86 -9.80 12.26
C SER A 657 -29.32 -10.07 13.66
N ILE A 658 -28.03 -10.40 13.78
CA ILE A 658 -27.34 -10.62 15.05
C ILE A 658 -27.32 -9.33 15.88
N GLU A 659 -26.95 -8.18 15.29
CA GLU A 659 -26.96 -6.89 15.98
C GLU A 659 -28.32 -6.57 16.58
N LYS A 660 -29.38 -6.68 15.78
CA LYS A 660 -30.76 -6.39 16.22
C LYS A 660 -31.24 -7.27 17.40
N GLN A 661 -30.76 -8.51 17.46
CA GLN A 661 -31.11 -9.41 18.54
C GLN A 661 -30.21 -9.21 19.77
N LEU A 662 -28.90 -9.09 19.55
CA LEU A 662 -27.90 -8.95 20.60
C LEU A 662 -28.00 -7.60 21.32
N SER A 663 -28.41 -6.51 20.61
CA SER A 663 -28.66 -5.20 21.22
C SER A 663 -29.79 -5.17 22.25
N LYS A 664 -30.66 -6.20 22.30
CA LYS A 664 -31.66 -6.37 23.34
C LYS A 664 -31.08 -6.95 24.62
N LEU A 665 -29.93 -7.61 24.55
CA LEU A 665 -29.27 -8.29 25.65
C LEU A 665 -28.10 -7.47 26.22
N ARG A 666 -27.46 -6.60 25.37
CA ARG A 666 -26.28 -5.83 25.74
C ARG A 666 -26.13 -4.58 24.82
N ASN A 667 -25.50 -3.51 25.35
CA ASN A 667 -25.38 -2.21 24.68
C ASN A 667 -23.93 -1.90 24.21
N ASP A 668 -22.98 -2.81 24.44
CA ASP A 668 -21.54 -2.63 24.21
C ASP A 668 -21.04 -3.27 22.89
N VAL A 669 -21.95 -3.55 21.95
CA VAL A 669 -21.66 -4.19 20.68
C VAL A 669 -21.75 -3.18 19.53
N LYS A 670 -20.77 -3.17 18.63
CA LYS A 670 -20.72 -2.30 17.45
C LYS A 670 -20.73 -3.13 16.17
N LEU A 671 -21.64 -2.81 15.24
CA LEU A 671 -21.62 -3.33 13.87
C LEU A 671 -20.67 -2.52 12.98
N ILE A 672 -19.72 -3.16 12.31
CA ILE A 672 -18.78 -2.56 11.37
C ILE A 672 -19.37 -2.60 9.96
N LYS A 673 -19.58 -1.40 9.34
CA LYS A 673 -20.25 -1.24 8.03
C LYS A 673 -19.29 -0.85 6.87
N GLY A 674 -17.98 -0.98 7.05
CA GLY A 674 -16.99 -0.74 5.98
C GLY A 674 -16.65 0.73 5.70
N LYS A 675 -17.47 1.69 6.14
CA LYS A 675 -17.21 3.14 6.05
C LYS A 675 -16.63 3.71 7.35
N ASP A 676 -16.51 2.89 8.37
CA ASP A 676 -15.99 3.30 9.67
C ASP A 676 -14.50 3.59 9.55
N SER A 677 -14.08 4.77 10.01
CA SER A 677 -12.69 5.22 10.00
C SER A 677 -11.92 4.80 11.26
N GLU A 678 -12.62 4.35 12.30
CA GLU A 678 -12.01 4.03 13.60
C GLU A 678 -12.53 2.68 14.12
N TYR A 679 -11.58 1.82 14.50
CA TYR A 679 -11.81 0.61 15.26
C TYR A 679 -11.34 0.84 16.70
N ASN A 680 -12.24 0.76 17.66
CA ASN A 680 -11.88 0.77 19.07
C ASN A 680 -11.99 -0.66 19.62
N ALA A 681 -11.05 -1.04 20.48
CA ALA A 681 -11.13 -2.32 21.19
C ALA A 681 -12.48 -2.47 21.88
N GLY A 682 -13.09 -3.65 21.76
CA GLY A 682 -14.42 -3.94 22.28
C GLY A 682 -15.06 -5.11 21.56
N ILE A 683 -16.40 -5.17 21.60
CA ILE A 683 -17.17 -6.23 20.97
C ILE A 683 -17.69 -5.72 19.63
N SER A 684 -17.29 -6.40 18.55
CA SER A 684 -17.64 -6.01 17.19
C SER A 684 -18.38 -7.13 16.46
N ILE A 685 -19.34 -6.75 15.61
CA ILE A 685 -19.95 -7.65 14.62
C ILE A 685 -19.40 -7.25 13.25
N VAL A 686 -18.87 -8.21 12.51
CA VAL A 686 -18.15 -7.95 11.26
C VAL A 686 -18.56 -8.98 10.20
N PRO A 687 -18.91 -8.59 8.97
CA PRO A 687 -19.06 -9.55 7.88
C PRO A 687 -17.68 -10.09 7.44
N SER A 688 -17.60 -11.35 7.05
CA SER A 688 -16.36 -12.08 6.77
C SER A 688 -15.43 -11.35 5.79
N TYR A 689 -16.00 -10.70 4.77
CA TYR A 689 -15.21 -9.97 3.75
C TYR A 689 -14.67 -8.61 4.23
N LEU A 690 -15.15 -8.05 5.34
CA LEU A 690 -14.59 -6.86 5.98
C LEU A 690 -13.63 -7.20 7.14
N ALA A 691 -13.57 -8.47 7.55
CA ALA A 691 -12.69 -8.91 8.62
C ALA A 691 -11.19 -8.90 8.22
N LYS A 692 -10.90 -8.85 6.91
CA LYS A 692 -9.53 -8.82 6.42
C LYS A 692 -8.76 -7.62 6.95
N GLY A 693 -7.53 -7.85 7.42
CA GLY A 693 -6.67 -6.81 8.03
C GLY A 693 -6.98 -6.48 9.49
N LEU A 694 -8.11 -6.95 10.05
CA LEU A 694 -8.43 -6.79 11.47
C LEU A 694 -7.86 -7.95 12.30
N GLU A 695 -7.70 -7.72 13.59
CA GLU A 695 -7.18 -8.69 14.56
C GLU A 695 -7.98 -8.62 15.86
N PHE A 696 -8.30 -9.79 16.44
CA PHE A 696 -9.12 -9.88 17.63
C PHE A 696 -8.54 -10.93 18.60
N ASP A 697 -8.61 -10.66 19.89
CA ASP A 697 -8.25 -11.66 20.89
C ASP A 697 -9.08 -12.92 20.73
N CYS A 698 -10.41 -12.74 20.54
CA CYS A 698 -11.38 -13.80 20.37
C CYS A 698 -12.23 -13.59 19.12
N VAL A 699 -12.43 -14.65 18.35
CA VAL A 699 -13.36 -14.67 17.22
C VAL A 699 -14.47 -15.69 17.45
N ILE A 700 -15.71 -15.27 17.25
CA ILE A 700 -16.89 -16.13 17.27
C ILE A 700 -17.44 -16.19 15.84
N ILE A 701 -17.32 -17.32 15.16
CA ILE A 701 -17.98 -17.57 13.88
C ILE A 701 -19.45 -17.85 14.16
N SER A 702 -20.32 -16.97 13.68
CA SER A 702 -21.75 -17.00 14.04
C SER A 702 -22.47 -18.27 13.60
N ASN A 703 -22.20 -18.73 12.37
CA ASN A 703 -22.84 -19.93 11.82
C ASN A 703 -22.02 -20.55 10.69
N ALA A 704 -21.27 -21.61 11.02
CA ALA A 704 -20.41 -22.34 10.09
C ALA A 704 -21.08 -23.58 9.48
N ASN A 705 -22.37 -23.51 9.13
CA ASN A 705 -23.09 -24.65 8.56
C ASN A 705 -22.79 -24.85 7.06
N LYS A 706 -23.12 -26.04 6.54
CA LYS A 706 -22.85 -26.47 5.16
C LYS A 706 -23.55 -25.62 4.08
N HIS A 707 -24.63 -24.92 4.41
CA HIS A 707 -25.35 -24.07 3.45
C HIS A 707 -24.73 -22.70 3.33
N LYS A 708 -24.08 -22.22 4.39
CA LYS A 708 -23.38 -20.94 4.40
C LYS A 708 -21.98 -21.04 3.82
N TYR A 709 -21.19 -22.00 4.27
CA TYR A 709 -19.83 -22.22 3.77
C TYR A 709 -19.78 -23.52 2.96
N THR A 710 -19.84 -23.36 1.63
CA THR A 710 -19.79 -24.45 0.65
C THR A 710 -18.36 -24.74 0.21
N ASN A 711 -18.12 -25.88 -0.50
CA ASN A 711 -16.79 -26.21 -1.04
C ASN A 711 -16.35 -25.31 -2.22
N SER A 712 -16.82 -24.05 -2.30
CA SER A 712 -16.34 -23.09 -3.28
C SER A 712 -15.03 -22.46 -2.82
N SER A 713 -14.11 -22.17 -3.74
CA SER A 713 -12.83 -21.51 -3.44
C SER A 713 -13.02 -20.20 -2.66
N LEU A 714 -14.06 -19.43 -2.97
CA LEU A 714 -14.38 -18.20 -2.24
C LEU A 714 -14.77 -18.48 -0.77
N ASP A 715 -15.67 -19.46 -0.53
CA ASP A 715 -16.09 -19.79 0.83
C ASP A 715 -14.93 -20.34 1.67
N ILE A 716 -14.04 -21.14 1.06
CA ILE A 716 -12.82 -21.63 1.68
C ILE A 716 -11.92 -20.46 2.09
N LYS A 717 -11.64 -19.51 1.18
CA LYS A 717 -10.82 -18.33 1.47
C LYS A 717 -11.46 -17.39 2.50
N LEU A 718 -12.76 -17.17 2.44
CA LEU A 718 -13.49 -16.38 3.44
C LEU A 718 -13.41 -16.99 4.84
N LEU A 719 -13.58 -18.32 4.92
CA LEU A 719 -13.48 -19.03 6.19
C LEU A 719 -12.04 -19.02 6.74
N TYR A 720 -11.04 -19.22 5.86
CA TYR A 720 -9.62 -19.07 6.20
C TYR A 720 -9.30 -17.67 6.75
N VAL A 721 -9.77 -16.62 6.06
CA VAL A 721 -9.61 -15.24 6.53
C VAL A 721 -10.26 -15.07 7.90
N THR A 722 -11.49 -15.55 8.08
CA THR A 722 -12.22 -15.45 9.35
C THR A 722 -11.49 -16.12 10.52
N ILE A 723 -11.04 -17.36 10.33
CA ILE A 723 -10.30 -18.13 11.34
C ILE A 723 -8.99 -17.43 11.71
N THR A 724 -8.26 -16.94 10.73
CA THR A 724 -6.95 -16.30 10.95
C THR A 724 -7.04 -14.90 11.57
N ARG A 725 -8.26 -14.39 11.85
CA ARG A 725 -8.45 -13.16 12.65
C ARG A 725 -8.32 -13.40 14.15
N ALA A 726 -8.47 -14.64 14.59
CA ALA A 726 -8.37 -15.03 16.01
C ALA A 726 -6.90 -15.11 16.45
N MET A 727 -6.56 -14.40 17.52
CA MET A 727 -5.24 -14.47 18.14
C MET A 727 -5.16 -15.54 19.23
N SER A 728 -6.16 -15.61 20.11
CA SER A 728 -6.13 -16.47 21.30
C SER A 728 -7.26 -17.49 21.36
N LYS A 729 -8.48 -17.11 20.96
CA LYS A 729 -9.67 -17.98 21.04
C LYS A 729 -10.48 -17.95 19.75
N LEU A 730 -10.93 -19.12 19.34
CA LEU A 730 -11.80 -19.31 18.19
C LEU A 730 -13.02 -20.13 18.60
N ASP A 731 -14.20 -19.53 18.53
CA ASP A 731 -15.46 -20.20 18.73
C ASP A 731 -16.15 -20.45 17.39
N ILE A 732 -16.50 -21.68 17.09
CA ILE A 732 -17.19 -22.07 15.86
C ILE A 732 -18.60 -22.53 16.23
N LEU A 733 -19.58 -21.70 15.89
CA LEU A 733 -21.00 -22.04 16.12
C LEU A 733 -21.65 -22.47 14.80
N TYR A 734 -22.59 -23.38 14.85
CA TYR A 734 -23.33 -23.82 13.69
C TYR A 734 -24.72 -24.38 14.04
N ASP A 735 -25.65 -24.21 13.13
CA ASP A 735 -26.94 -24.89 13.15
C ASP A 735 -26.99 -26.00 12.07
N GLY A 736 -27.83 -27.02 12.30
CA GLY A 736 -27.98 -28.12 11.35
C GLY A 736 -26.73 -28.99 11.22
N GLU A 737 -26.09 -29.00 10.05
CA GLU A 737 -24.87 -29.74 9.74
C GLU A 737 -23.69 -28.80 9.57
N LEU A 738 -22.54 -29.18 10.17
CA LEU A 738 -21.29 -28.43 10.04
C LEU A 738 -20.83 -28.38 8.55
N SER A 739 -20.17 -27.31 8.15
CA SER A 739 -19.56 -27.23 6.84
C SER A 739 -18.50 -28.30 6.63
N GLU A 740 -18.52 -28.96 5.49
CA GLU A 740 -17.54 -29.99 5.08
C GLU A 740 -16.11 -29.44 4.99
N ILE A 741 -15.96 -28.13 4.81
CA ILE A 741 -14.66 -27.46 4.77
C ILE A 741 -13.93 -27.61 6.10
N LEU A 742 -14.66 -27.55 7.22
CA LEU A 742 -14.09 -27.69 8.57
C LEU A 742 -13.74 -29.13 8.95
N GLY A 743 -14.31 -30.13 8.25
CA GLY A 743 -14.12 -31.55 8.57
C GLY A 743 -15.11 -32.06 9.63
N THR A 744 -14.76 -33.16 10.33
CA THR A 744 -15.60 -33.74 11.37
C THR A 744 -15.25 -33.16 12.74
N GLU A 745 -16.22 -33.07 13.65
CA GLU A 745 -16.05 -32.58 15.03
C GLU A 745 -14.88 -33.24 15.78
N GLN A 746 -14.66 -34.54 15.57
CA GLN A 746 -13.54 -35.30 16.17
C GLN A 746 -12.14 -34.87 15.72
N LYS A 747 -11.98 -34.33 14.50
CA LYS A 747 -10.67 -33.89 13.97
C LYS A 747 -10.23 -32.49 14.43
N ILE A 748 -11.14 -31.77 15.07
CA ILE A 748 -10.90 -30.39 15.52
C ILE A 748 -10.61 -30.36 17.02
N SER A 749 -11.05 -31.39 17.76
CA SER A 749 -10.82 -31.55 19.21
C SER A 749 -9.52 -32.30 19.55
N ASP A 750 -8.92 -33.00 18.60
CA ASP A 750 -7.61 -33.65 18.68
C ASP A 750 -6.49 -32.71 18.10
#